data_99324bf3002e950835b5299a20f9157f
#
_entry.id   99324bf3002e950835b5299a20f9157f
#
_cell.length_a   1.000
_cell.length_b   1.000
_cell.length_c   1.000
_cell.angle_alpha   90.00
_cell.angle_beta   90.00
_cell.angle_gamma   90.00
#
_symmetry.space_group_name_H-M   'P 1'
#
loop_
_entity.id
_entity.type
_entity.pdbx_description
1 polymer ?
#
loop_
_entity_poly.entity_id
_entity_poly.type
_entity_poly.pdbx_seq_one_letter_code
_entity_poly.pdbx_strand_id
1 'polypeptide(L)'
;MASLVTALICLPFLWAILPALIHNSKCRAFFVYLGCGIVMVLSVITAVQWYSNGGVTLELNLPYQEMFNHIFLAGDLFLMCLITYLAFKYKRYYAAALAIIQTVLVACLEQWGPEVAETVALRFDWLTFVMILIIGVVGSLIGIYAVGYMHGYHIHHHKELTDRRSFFLAMIFVFYGAMFGLVFSQSLIIMYFFWEVTSVTSFLLIGYTRTEEAIANSFKALWMNLLGGCGIAAAITVGYLALHTVNLYEFISIAIKSPDKMICLLPIACLAFAAITKSAQFPFSGWLLGAMVAPTPSSALLHSATMVKAGVYLLIRISTAMADNYVGNMVALIGGFTFLVSSCLAITVSDGKKVLAYSTISNLGLIVACTGCGYEETIWAAVFLVIFHAVSKSMLFQCVGAIENTTGSRDIEDMQGLMSIFPKLAFILMVGIAGMFLAPFGMLISKWAALKAFIDTNSVYVSTLMILFICFGSATTMFYWTKWLSKILGISPREKSRDLTKKNEYISMFVHAIFLVVLILGFPWLSKHVLKPLTHDMYGTFKQVISYQNIIIMIVLLVGIFVIPCINYLFTKNTKAKEVITYMGGANAGDNFNFISSTGDPKEMHIANFYMEEFLGEKKLFTPAIVISSFIIIVYLIIVIGGSF
;
A
#
# COMPACT_ATOMS: atom_id res chain seq x y z
N MET A 1 -23.13 -8.64 -15.50
CA MET A 1 -21.73 -8.49 -15.02
C MET A 1 -20.92 -7.49 -15.84
N ALA A 2 -20.88 -7.60 -17.19
CA ALA A 2 -20.11 -6.65 -18.01
C ALA A 2 -20.47 -5.18 -17.74
N SER A 3 -21.76 -4.84 -17.68
CA SER A 3 -22.22 -3.48 -17.37
C SER A 3 -21.76 -2.97 -15.99
N LEU A 4 -21.69 -3.83 -14.98
CA LEU A 4 -21.21 -3.45 -13.65
C LEU A 4 -19.68 -3.20 -13.66
N VAL A 5 -18.92 -4.04 -14.36
CA VAL A 5 -17.47 -3.86 -14.53
C VAL A 5 -17.19 -2.55 -15.27
N THR A 6 -17.87 -2.31 -16.39
CA THR A 6 -17.73 -1.04 -17.13
C THR A 6 -18.13 0.16 -16.27
N ALA A 7 -19.21 0.04 -15.48
CA ALA A 7 -19.63 1.10 -14.57
C ALA A 7 -18.57 1.38 -13.49
N LEU A 8 -17.96 0.35 -12.90
CA LEU A 8 -16.88 0.53 -11.90
C LEU A 8 -15.67 1.27 -12.48
N ILE A 9 -15.34 1.03 -13.75
CA ILE A 9 -14.21 1.71 -14.41
C ILE A 9 -14.61 3.14 -14.79
N CYS A 10 -15.72 3.33 -15.50
CA CYS A 10 -16.06 4.60 -16.13
C CYS A 10 -16.71 5.62 -15.17
N LEU A 11 -17.56 5.14 -14.24
CA LEU A 11 -18.31 6.04 -13.37
C LEU A 11 -17.43 6.95 -12.51
N PRO A 12 -16.34 6.48 -11.88
CA PRO A 12 -15.47 7.36 -11.11
C PRO A 12 -14.84 8.48 -11.95
N PHE A 13 -14.44 8.21 -13.20
CA PHE A 13 -13.92 9.26 -14.10
C PHE A 13 -14.97 10.32 -14.39
N LEU A 14 -16.19 9.91 -14.73
CA LEU A 14 -17.32 10.83 -14.97
C LEU A 14 -17.67 11.60 -13.70
N TRP A 15 -17.67 10.91 -12.55
CA TRP A 15 -17.99 11.54 -11.27
C TRP A 15 -16.94 12.57 -10.84
N ALA A 16 -15.68 12.41 -11.23
CA ALA A 16 -14.61 13.35 -10.93
C ALA A 16 -14.90 14.77 -11.45
N ILE A 17 -15.68 14.91 -12.51
CA ILE A 17 -16.07 16.19 -13.10
C ILE A 17 -16.89 17.04 -12.11
N LEU A 18 -17.79 16.41 -11.34
CA LEU A 18 -18.67 17.11 -10.40
C LEU A 18 -17.90 17.83 -9.28
N PRO A 19 -17.02 17.18 -8.49
CA PRO A 19 -16.18 17.87 -7.49
C PRO A 19 -15.27 18.92 -8.10
N ALA A 20 -14.81 18.73 -9.36
CA ALA A 20 -13.93 19.67 -10.05
C ALA A 20 -14.64 21.00 -10.35
N LEU A 21 -15.89 20.95 -10.82
CA LEU A 21 -16.67 22.13 -11.26
C LEU A 21 -17.38 22.85 -10.10
N ILE A 22 -17.72 22.15 -9.01
CA ILE A 22 -18.48 22.72 -7.91
C ILE A 22 -17.59 23.52 -6.97
N HIS A 23 -17.78 24.84 -6.93
CA HIS A 23 -17.04 25.74 -6.07
C HIS A 23 -17.60 25.82 -4.63
N ASN A 24 -18.91 25.64 -4.47
CA ASN A 24 -19.53 25.65 -3.14
C ASN A 24 -19.07 24.46 -2.29
N SER A 25 -18.44 24.73 -1.16
CA SER A 25 -17.85 23.72 -0.27
C SER A 25 -18.84 22.68 0.24
N LYS A 26 -20.07 23.10 0.62
CA LYS A 26 -21.12 22.19 1.14
C LYS A 26 -21.68 21.29 0.02
N CYS A 27 -21.95 21.87 -1.14
CA CYS A 27 -22.44 21.14 -2.29
C CYS A 27 -21.39 20.13 -2.80
N ARG A 28 -20.13 20.55 -2.91
CA ARG A 28 -19.00 19.68 -3.25
C ARG A 28 -18.86 18.51 -2.29
N ALA A 29 -18.92 18.77 -0.97
CA ALA A 29 -18.87 17.72 0.04
C ALA A 29 -20.00 16.69 -0.13
N PHE A 30 -21.22 17.14 -0.41
CA PHE A 30 -22.36 16.26 -0.69
C PHE A 30 -22.09 15.33 -1.88
N PHE A 31 -21.61 15.89 -3.00
CA PHE A 31 -21.31 15.07 -4.19
C PHE A 31 -20.12 14.11 -3.96
N VAL A 32 -19.13 14.47 -3.15
CA VAL A 32 -18.06 13.56 -2.78
C VAL A 32 -18.58 12.42 -1.93
N TYR A 33 -19.40 12.69 -0.91
CA TYR A 33 -20.01 11.62 -0.09
C TYR A 33 -20.90 10.70 -0.91
N LEU A 34 -21.71 11.27 -1.78
CA LEU A 34 -22.58 10.51 -2.66
C LEU A 34 -21.78 9.63 -3.62
N GLY A 35 -20.73 10.19 -4.25
CA GLY A 35 -19.86 9.44 -5.16
C GLY A 35 -19.09 8.31 -4.46
N CYS A 36 -18.54 8.57 -3.26
CA CYS A 36 -17.90 7.53 -2.45
C CYS A 36 -18.90 6.44 -2.06
N GLY A 37 -20.14 6.83 -1.68
CA GLY A 37 -21.21 5.87 -1.39
C GLY A 37 -21.58 5.00 -2.60
N ILE A 38 -21.73 5.62 -3.78
CA ILE A 38 -22.03 4.89 -5.02
C ILE A 38 -20.90 3.92 -5.39
N VAL A 39 -19.64 4.36 -5.36
CA VAL A 39 -18.48 3.50 -5.65
C VAL A 39 -18.40 2.32 -4.68
N MET A 40 -18.61 2.57 -3.39
CA MET A 40 -18.61 1.52 -2.36
C MET A 40 -19.73 0.50 -2.62
N VAL A 41 -20.96 0.96 -2.79
CA VAL A 41 -22.12 0.10 -3.02
C VAL A 41 -21.98 -0.68 -4.32
N LEU A 42 -21.54 -0.03 -5.40
CA LEU A 42 -21.32 -0.69 -6.69
C LEU A 42 -20.25 -1.77 -6.61
N SER A 43 -19.16 -1.52 -5.89
CA SER A 43 -18.10 -2.53 -5.67
C SER A 43 -18.61 -3.74 -4.89
N VAL A 44 -19.40 -3.51 -3.83
CA VAL A 44 -20.00 -4.58 -3.04
C VAL A 44 -21.04 -5.37 -3.84
N ILE A 45 -21.93 -4.69 -4.57
CA ILE A 45 -22.94 -5.35 -5.42
C ILE A 45 -22.24 -6.22 -6.47
N THR A 46 -21.21 -5.69 -7.15
CA THR A 46 -20.46 -6.43 -8.16
C THR A 46 -19.81 -7.67 -7.57
N ALA A 47 -19.18 -7.53 -6.40
CA ALA A 47 -18.54 -8.64 -5.69
C ALA A 47 -19.57 -9.71 -5.27
N VAL A 48 -20.66 -9.30 -4.64
CA VAL A 48 -21.72 -10.21 -4.16
C VAL A 48 -22.39 -10.92 -5.34
N GLN A 49 -22.74 -10.21 -6.40
CA GLN A 49 -23.37 -10.81 -7.58
C GLN A 49 -22.45 -11.80 -8.28
N TRP A 50 -21.16 -11.50 -8.38
CA TRP A 50 -20.18 -12.43 -8.96
C TRP A 50 -20.00 -13.67 -8.09
N TYR A 51 -19.91 -13.50 -6.77
CA TYR A 51 -19.81 -14.60 -5.81
C TYR A 51 -21.06 -15.50 -5.84
N SER A 52 -22.26 -14.91 -5.87
CA SER A 52 -23.52 -15.65 -5.91
C SER A 52 -23.71 -16.45 -7.22
N ASN A 53 -23.09 -16.00 -8.31
CA ASN A 53 -23.05 -16.70 -9.59
C ASN A 53 -21.98 -17.81 -9.66
N GLY A 54 -21.48 -18.25 -8.50
CA GLY A 54 -20.54 -19.37 -8.38
C GLY A 54 -19.06 -18.97 -8.39
N GLY A 55 -18.71 -17.69 -8.48
CA GLY A 55 -17.32 -17.21 -8.44
C GLY A 55 -16.45 -17.72 -9.60
N VAL A 56 -17.08 -17.97 -10.76
CA VAL A 56 -16.38 -18.45 -11.97
C VAL A 56 -15.67 -17.27 -12.63
N THR A 57 -14.43 -17.49 -13.04
CA THR A 57 -13.66 -16.51 -13.81
C THR A 57 -14.41 -16.06 -15.04
N LEU A 58 -14.57 -14.74 -15.19
CA LEU A 58 -15.25 -14.12 -16.32
C LEU A 58 -14.23 -13.38 -17.20
N GLU A 59 -14.24 -13.68 -18.47
CA GLU A 59 -13.49 -12.97 -19.49
C GLU A 59 -14.47 -12.12 -20.30
N LEU A 60 -14.16 -10.84 -20.41
CA LEU A 60 -15.02 -9.84 -21.01
C LEU A 60 -14.28 -9.16 -22.17
N ASN A 61 -14.85 -9.27 -23.37
CA ASN A 61 -14.41 -8.49 -24.51
C ASN A 61 -15.10 -7.14 -24.50
N LEU A 62 -14.38 -6.08 -24.82
CA LEU A 62 -14.96 -4.76 -25.01
C LEU A 62 -15.72 -4.72 -26.33
N PRO A 63 -16.99 -4.31 -26.34
CA PRO A 63 -17.66 -4.04 -27.60
C PRO A 63 -16.92 -2.92 -28.33
N TYR A 64 -16.72 -3.04 -29.64
CA TYR A 64 -15.94 -2.07 -30.42
C TYR A 64 -14.47 -1.92 -29.95
N GLN A 65 -13.76 -3.03 -29.81
CA GLN A 65 -12.39 -3.08 -29.26
C GLN A 65 -11.43 -2.11 -29.99
N GLU A 66 -11.49 -2.00 -31.32
CA GLU A 66 -10.69 -1.06 -32.09
C GLU A 66 -10.91 0.40 -31.65
N MET A 67 -12.17 0.79 -31.44
CA MET A 67 -12.48 2.15 -30.97
C MET A 67 -11.88 2.39 -29.57
N PHE A 68 -11.95 1.42 -28.66
CA PHE A 68 -11.36 1.56 -27.33
C PHE A 68 -9.83 1.60 -27.39
N ASN A 69 -9.18 0.82 -28.26
CA ASN A 69 -7.73 0.88 -28.47
C ASN A 69 -7.31 2.30 -28.93
N HIS A 70 -8.03 2.92 -29.86
CA HIS A 70 -7.78 4.30 -30.25
C HIS A 70 -8.00 5.31 -29.12
N ILE A 71 -9.01 5.09 -28.26
CA ILE A 71 -9.25 5.94 -27.07
C ILE A 71 -8.09 5.82 -26.08
N PHE A 72 -7.60 4.61 -25.81
CA PHE A 72 -6.46 4.40 -24.91
C PHE A 72 -5.20 5.01 -25.47
N LEU A 73 -4.89 4.80 -26.76
CA LEU A 73 -3.76 5.42 -27.43
C LEU A 73 -3.83 6.95 -27.40
N ALA A 74 -4.98 7.53 -27.68
CA ALA A 74 -5.17 8.98 -27.59
C ALA A 74 -4.97 9.49 -26.15
N GLY A 75 -5.42 8.70 -25.16
CA GLY A 75 -5.20 8.97 -23.74
C GLY A 75 -3.72 8.93 -23.36
N ASP A 76 -2.97 7.93 -23.82
CA ASP A 76 -1.52 7.82 -23.57
C ASP A 76 -0.76 8.98 -24.20
N LEU A 77 -1.10 9.37 -25.43
CA LEU A 77 -0.52 10.54 -26.08
C LEU A 77 -0.84 11.85 -25.33
N PHE A 78 -2.08 11.97 -24.82
CA PHE A 78 -2.45 13.11 -23.97
C PHE A 78 -1.63 13.15 -22.68
N LEU A 79 -1.47 12.01 -21.98
CA LEU A 79 -0.66 11.92 -20.77
C LEU A 79 0.81 12.24 -21.04
N MET A 80 1.38 11.71 -22.12
CA MET A 80 2.74 12.05 -22.59
C MET A 80 2.90 13.55 -22.82
N CYS A 81 1.97 14.18 -23.53
CA CYS A 81 2.00 15.64 -23.77
C CYS A 81 1.91 16.43 -22.47
N LEU A 82 1.02 16.01 -21.55
CA LEU A 82 0.86 16.64 -20.23
C LEU A 82 2.15 16.54 -19.39
N ILE A 83 2.73 15.33 -19.30
CA ILE A 83 3.99 15.09 -18.57
C ILE A 83 5.12 15.95 -19.20
N THR A 84 5.24 15.92 -20.51
CA THR A 84 6.26 16.68 -21.26
C THR A 84 6.12 18.17 -21.00
N TYR A 85 4.91 18.74 -21.12
CA TYR A 85 4.65 20.13 -20.79
C TYR A 85 5.07 20.51 -19.38
N LEU A 86 4.68 19.70 -18.37
CA LEU A 86 5.02 19.96 -16.97
C LEU A 86 6.52 19.78 -16.71
N ALA A 87 7.15 18.78 -17.34
CA ALA A 87 8.59 18.53 -17.22
C ALA A 87 9.42 19.72 -17.78
N PHE A 88 9.02 20.29 -18.92
CA PHE A 88 9.66 21.51 -19.46
C PHE A 88 9.40 22.72 -18.57
N LYS A 89 8.18 22.91 -18.10
CA LYS A 89 7.82 24.03 -17.19
C LYS A 89 8.66 24.04 -15.91
N TYR A 90 8.93 22.86 -15.32
CA TYR A 90 9.70 22.73 -14.09
C TYR A 90 11.16 22.33 -14.31
N LYS A 91 11.65 22.34 -15.55
CA LYS A 91 13.04 22.01 -15.95
C LYS A 91 13.48 20.59 -15.51
N ARG A 92 12.58 19.61 -15.59
CA ARG A 92 12.79 18.20 -15.23
C ARG A 92 12.77 17.30 -16.47
N TYR A 93 13.67 17.56 -17.43
CA TYR A 93 13.69 16.97 -18.78
C TYR A 93 13.77 15.44 -18.81
N TYR A 94 14.37 14.81 -17.81
CA TYR A 94 14.45 13.36 -17.70
C TYR A 94 13.07 12.69 -17.63
N ALA A 95 12.08 13.33 -16.99
CA ALA A 95 10.72 12.79 -16.95
C ALA A 95 10.04 12.86 -18.33
N ALA A 96 10.28 13.93 -19.09
CA ALA A 96 9.81 14.04 -20.47
C ALA A 96 10.43 12.95 -21.36
N ALA A 97 11.75 12.73 -21.27
CA ALA A 97 12.44 11.71 -22.05
C ALA A 97 11.85 10.31 -21.81
N LEU A 98 11.65 9.91 -20.55
CA LEU A 98 11.05 8.62 -20.21
C LEU A 98 9.62 8.49 -20.74
N ALA A 99 8.78 9.52 -20.56
CA ALA A 99 7.41 9.51 -21.05
C ALA A 99 7.34 9.38 -22.57
N ILE A 100 8.19 10.12 -23.30
CA ILE A 100 8.25 10.07 -24.77
C ILE A 100 8.72 8.69 -25.24
N ILE A 101 9.83 8.18 -24.70
CA ILE A 101 10.40 6.90 -25.13
C ILE A 101 9.38 5.77 -24.99
N GLN A 102 8.76 5.61 -23.81
CA GLN A 102 7.84 4.50 -23.58
C GLN A 102 6.54 4.62 -24.39
N THR A 103 5.94 5.83 -24.45
CA THR A 103 4.66 6.01 -25.16
C THR A 103 4.83 5.91 -26.66
N VAL A 104 5.90 6.50 -27.24
CA VAL A 104 6.18 6.39 -28.67
C VAL A 104 6.47 4.92 -29.05
N LEU A 105 7.23 4.19 -28.21
CA LEU A 105 7.51 2.77 -28.46
C LEU A 105 6.22 1.95 -28.54
N VAL A 106 5.33 2.10 -27.54
CA VAL A 106 4.04 1.37 -27.52
C VAL A 106 3.17 1.79 -28.71
N ALA A 107 3.04 3.09 -28.97
CA ALA A 107 2.25 3.61 -30.08
C ALA A 107 2.74 3.10 -31.44
N CYS A 108 4.06 3.05 -31.66
CA CYS A 108 4.64 2.48 -32.89
C CYS A 108 4.33 1.00 -33.04
N LEU A 109 4.39 0.23 -31.95
CA LEU A 109 4.06 -1.19 -31.99
C LEU A 109 2.57 -1.45 -32.28
N GLU A 110 1.67 -0.65 -31.71
CA GLU A 110 0.24 -0.73 -32.00
C GLU A 110 -0.11 -0.41 -33.45
N GLN A 111 0.59 0.58 -34.06
CA GLN A 111 0.25 1.04 -35.41
C GLN A 111 0.98 0.27 -36.53
N TRP A 112 2.22 -0.14 -36.30
CA TRP A 112 3.10 -0.72 -37.31
C TRP A 112 3.75 -2.05 -36.91
N GLY A 113 3.42 -2.56 -35.71
CA GLY A 113 3.92 -3.84 -35.25
C GLY A 113 3.29 -5.03 -36.00
N PRO A 114 3.83 -6.24 -35.82
CA PRO A 114 3.23 -7.46 -36.37
C PRO A 114 1.82 -7.68 -35.78
N GLU A 115 0.96 -8.34 -36.57
CA GLU A 115 -0.38 -8.70 -36.08
C GLU A 115 -0.29 -9.60 -34.84
N VAL A 116 -1.06 -9.25 -33.83
CA VAL A 116 -1.16 -9.97 -32.57
C VAL A 116 -2.58 -10.52 -32.46
N ALA A 117 -2.71 -11.73 -31.92
CA ALA A 117 -4.03 -12.35 -31.72
C ALA A 117 -4.96 -11.43 -30.90
N GLU A 118 -6.24 -11.37 -31.29
CA GLU A 118 -7.25 -10.66 -30.51
C GLU A 118 -7.23 -11.16 -29.06
N THR A 119 -7.04 -10.21 -28.12
CA THR A 119 -6.92 -10.53 -26.71
C THR A 119 -8.19 -10.20 -25.96
N VAL A 120 -8.58 -11.06 -25.02
CA VAL A 120 -9.61 -10.72 -24.03
C VAL A 120 -9.17 -9.46 -23.29
N ALA A 121 -10.02 -8.43 -23.29
CA ALA A 121 -9.66 -7.12 -22.77
C ALA A 121 -9.63 -7.08 -21.23
N LEU A 122 -10.66 -7.64 -20.60
CA LEU A 122 -10.89 -7.55 -19.14
C LEU A 122 -11.17 -8.94 -18.56
N ARG A 123 -10.73 -9.13 -17.33
CA ARG A 123 -10.93 -10.38 -16.56
C ARG A 123 -11.43 -10.08 -15.16
N PHE A 124 -12.37 -10.90 -14.68
CA PHE A 124 -12.84 -10.88 -13.31
C PHE A 124 -12.67 -12.27 -12.68
N ASP A 125 -11.84 -12.36 -11.67
CA ASP A 125 -11.52 -13.57 -10.93
C ASP A 125 -11.38 -13.28 -9.42
N TRP A 126 -10.94 -14.25 -8.62
CA TRP A 126 -10.82 -14.13 -7.17
C TRP A 126 -9.85 -13.03 -6.71
N LEU A 127 -8.75 -12.80 -7.43
CA LEU A 127 -7.81 -11.75 -7.06
C LEU A 127 -8.41 -10.37 -7.37
N THR A 128 -9.07 -10.22 -8.52
CA THR A 128 -9.82 -9.01 -8.86
C THR A 128 -10.95 -8.75 -7.85
N PHE A 129 -11.67 -9.80 -7.41
CA PHE A 129 -12.69 -9.71 -6.35
C PHE A 129 -12.13 -9.07 -5.06
N VAL A 130 -10.96 -9.53 -4.58
CA VAL A 130 -10.32 -8.93 -3.40
C VAL A 130 -9.95 -7.47 -3.66
N MET A 131 -9.37 -7.17 -4.81
CA MET A 131 -8.91 -5.83 -5.13
C MET A 131 -10.04 -4.81 -5.30
N ILE A 132 -11.15 -5.18 -5.93
CA ILE A 132 -12.30 -4.25 -6.08
C ILE A 132 -12.91 -3.89 -4.72
N LEU A 133 -12.92 -4.81 -3.76
CA LEU A 133 -13.37 -4.51 -2.41
C LEU A 133 -12.41 -3.58 -1.67
N ILE A 134 -11.10 -3.77 -1.82
CA ILE A 134 -10.10 -2.87 -1.23
C ILE A 134 -10.22 -1.47 -1.84
N ILE A 135 -10.26 -1.35 -3.16
CA ILE A 135 -10.33 -0.06 -3.85
C ILE A 135 -11.66 0.63 -3.54
N GLY A 136 -12.78 -0.10 -3.68
CA GLY A 136 -14.12 0.45 -3.55
C GLY A 136 -14.51 0.78 -2.11
N VAL A 137 -14.19 -0.09 -1.14
CA VAL A 137 -14.60 0.12 0.25
C VAL A 137 -13.57 0.97 1.00
N VAL A 138 -12.31 0.51 1.06
CA VAL A 138 -11.26 1.24 1.80
C VAL A 138 -10.97 2.57 1.12
N GLY A 139 -10.89 2.61 -0.21
CA GLY A 139 -10.72 3.85 -0.97
C GLY A 139 -11.85 4.86 -0.69
N SER A 140 -13.11 4.45 -0.79
CA SER A 140 -14.25 5.35 -0.54
C SER A 140 -14.27 5.92 0.88
N LEU A 141 -13.89 5.14 1.89
CA LEU A 141 -13.75 5.62 3.27
C LEU A 141 -12.66 6.70 3.37
N ILE A 142 -11.55 6.56 2.63
CA ILE A 142 -10.51 7.60 2.55
C ILE A 142 -11.07 8.87 1.88
N GLY A 143 -11.89 8.74 0.84
CA GLY A 143 -12.56 9.87 0.19
C GLY A 143 -13.50 10.62 1.14
N ILE A 144 -14.26 9.91 1.97
CA ILE A 144 -15.11 10.49 3.02
C ILE A 144 -14.27 11.23 4.07
N TYR A 145 -13.17 10.64 4.51
CA TYR A 145 -12.22 11.26 5.42
C TYR A 145 -11.62 12.54 4.82
N ALA A 146 -11.24 12.51 3.53
CA ALA A 146 -10.57 13.61 2.84
C ALA A 146 -11.37 14.92 2.89
N VAL A 147 -12.70 14.88 2.86
CA VAL A 147 -13.55 16.08 2.93
C VAL A 147 -13.36 16.84 4.24
N GLY A 148 -13.34 16.14 5.37
CA GLY A 148 -13.12 16.72 6.69
C GLY A 148 -11.71 17.23 6.86
N TYR A 149 -10.73 16.37 6.58
CA TYR A 149 -9.32 16.64 6.71
C TYR A 149 -8.88 17.87 5.89
N MET A 150 -9.22 17.93 4.60
CA MET A 150 -8.83 19.04 3.72
C MET A 150 -9.43 20.38 4.13
N HIS A 151 -10.58 20.36 4.81
CA HIS A 151 -11.13 21.58 5.37
C HIS A 151 -10.31 22.08 6.58
N GLY A 152 -9.94 21.18 7.51
CA GLY A 152 -9.05 21.50 8.64
C GLY A 152 -7.67 21.94 8.18
N TYR A 153 -7.09 21.24 7.22
CA TYR A 153 -5.79 21.50 6.62
C TYR A 153 -5.63 22.94 6.12
N HIS A 154 -6.63 23.48 5.41
CA HIS A 154 -6.60 24.84 4.90
C HIS A 154 -6.93 25.91 5.95
N ILE A 155 -7.77 25.58 6.94
CA ILE A 155 -8.20 26.58 7.95
C ILE A 155 -7.15 26.74 9.05
N HIS A 156 -6.53 25.64 9.47
CA HIS A 156 -5.68 25.66 10.67
C HIS A 156 -4.19 25.78 10.34
N HIS A 157 -3.71 25.14 9.28
CA HIS A 157 -2.27 24.99 9.05
C HIS A 157 -1.73 25.65 7.78
N HIS A 158 -2.55 25.84 6.75
CA HIS A 158 -2.09 26.29 5.43
C HIS A 158 -3.02 27.35 4.83
N LYS A 159 -3.26 28.44 5.58
CA LYS A 159 -4.15 29.54 5.14
C LYS A 159 -3.64 30.29 3.91
N GLU A 160 -2.31 30.31 3.72
CA GLU A 160 -1.63 30.97 2.58
C GLU A 160 -1.74 30.20 1.27
N LEU A 161 -2.11 28.90 1.31
CA LEU A 161 -2.22 28.11 0.10
C LEU A 161 -3.51 28.42 -0.67
N THR A 162 -3.39 28.50 -2.00
CA THR A 162 -4.56 28.62 -2.89
C THR A 162 -5.50 27.42 -2.70
N ASP A 163 -6.81 27.67 -2.59
CA ASP A 163 -7.82 26.61 -2.43
C ASP A 163 -7.94 25.78 -3.71
N ARG A 164 -7.38 24.58 -3.69
CA ARG A 164 -7.43 23.60 -4.76
C ARG A 164 -8.15 22.32 -4.32
N ARG A 165 -8.95 22.38 -3.28
CA ARG A 165 -9.69 21.22 -2.74
C ARG A 165 -10.60 20.56 -3.77
N SER A 166 -11.18 21.34 -4.70
CA SER A 166 -11.97 20.81 -5.82
C SER A 166 -11.17 19.87 -6.68
N PHE A 167 -10.00 20.31 -7.10
CA PHE A 167 -9.06 19.52 -7.89
C PHE A 167 -8.60 18.26 -7.12
N PHE A 168 -8.23 18.39 -5.86
CA PHE A 168 -7.78 17.29 -5.02
C PHE A 168 -8.83 16.17 -4.91
N LEU A 169 -10.09 16.56 -4.61
CA LEU A 169 -11.18 15.61 -4.47
C LEU A 169 -11.57 14.96 -5.81
N ALA A 170 -11.46 15.69 -6.92
CA ALA A 170 -11.66 15.13 -8.25
C ALA A 170 -10.59 14.08 -8.59
N MET A 171 -9.31 14.34 -8.27
CA MET A 171 -8.22 13.40 -8.52
C MET A 171 -8.37 12.10 -7.74
N ILE A 172 -9.01 12.09 -6.58
CA ILE A 172 -9.34 10.86 -5.85
C ILE A 172 -10.24 9.94 -6.70
N PHE A 173 -11.26 10.48 -7.35
CA PHE A 173 -12.16 9.69 -8.21
C PHE A 173 -11.46 9.23 -9.49
N VAL A 174 -10.63 10.08 -10.12
CA VAL A 174 -9.79 9.66 -11.26
C VAL A 174 -8.92 8.46 -10.86
N PHE A 175 -8.37 8.51 -9.65
CA PHE A 175 -7.54 7.41 -9.14
C PHE A 175 -8.33 6.11 -8.95
N TYR A 176 -9.58 6.18 -8.45
CA TYR A 176 -10.43 4.98 -8.32
C TYR A 176 -10.69 4.34 -9.69
N GLY A 177 -11.11 5.14 -10.68
CA GLY A 177 -11.35 4.64 -12.04
C GLY A 177 -10.11 3.98 -12.65
N ALA A 178 -8.94 4.63 -12.51
CA ALA A 178 -7.69 4.09 -12.99
C ALA A 178 -7.32 2.77 -12.32
N MET A 179 -7.51 2.65 -11.01
CA MET A 179 -7.23 1.42 -10.28
C MET A 179 -8.20 0.29 -10.62
N PHE A 180 -9.49 0.58 -10.81
CA PHE A 180 -10.44 -0.43 -11.29
C PHE A 180 -10.05 -0.89 -12.71
N GLY A 181 -9.76 0.03 -13.61
CA GLY A 181 -9.29 -0.30 -14.95
C GLY A 181 -8.07 -1.21 -14.92
N LEU A 182 -7.08 -0.88 -14.09
CA LEU A 182 -5.85 -1.66 -13.98
C LEU A 182 -6.09 -3.09 -13.48
N VAL A 183 -6.92 -3.28 -12.43
CA VAL A 183 -7.13 -4.61 -11.85
C VAL A 183 -8.05 -5.50 -12.69
N PHE A 184 -8.87 -4.93 -13.55
CA PHE A 184 -9.65 -5.70 -14.53
C PHE A 184 -8.87 -6.01 -15.81
N SER A 185 -7.81 -5.26 -16.14
CA SER A 185 -7.09 -5.41 -17.39
C SER A 185 -6.40 -6.78 -17.53
N GLN A 186 -6.65 -7.45 -18.64
CA GLN A 186 -5.94 -8.66 -19.08
C GLN A 186 -4.97 -8.34 -20.22
N SER A 187 -5.30 -7.41 -21.10
CA SER A 187 -4.40 -6.84 -22.09
C SER A 187 -3.37 -5.93 -21.45
N LEU A 188 -2.09 -6.12 -21.79
CA LEU A 188 -0.99 -5.29 -21.30
C LEU A 188 -1.07 -3.84 -21.82
N ILE A 189 -1.67 -3.60 -22.96
CA ILE A 189 -1.89 -2.26 -23.53
C ILE A 189 -2.85 -1.48 -22.64
N ILE A 190 -4.00 -2.08 -22.31
CA ILE A 190 -4.99 -1.47 -21.42
C ILE A 190 -4.41 -1.28 -20.01
N MET A 191 -3.66 -2.26 -19.52
CA MET A 191 -2.97 -2.18 -18.23
C MET A 191 -1.95 -1.04 -18.23
N TYR A 192 -1.17 -0.86 -19.30
CA TYR A 192 -0.20 0.21 -19.46
C TYR A 192 -0.87 1.59 -19.38
N PHE A 193 -1.97 1.80 -20.09
CA PHE A 193 -2.74 3.05 -20.01
C PHE A 193 -3.13 3.38 -18.56
N PHE A 194 -3.81 2.47 -17.86
CA PHE A 194 -4.23 2.71 -16.48
C PHE A 194 -3.06 2.84 -15.51
N TRP A 195 -1.94 2.16 -15.78
CA TRP A 195 -0.70 2.32 -15.03
C TRP A 195 -0.16 3.74 -15.11
N GLU A 196 -0.16 4.35 -16.29
CA GLU A 196 0.27 5.72 -16.48
C GLU A 196 -0.72 6.73 -15.88
N VAL A 197 -2.03 6.50 -16.00
CA VAL A 197 -3.04 7.34 -15.32
C VAL A 197 -2.80 7.36 -13.81
N THR A 198 -2.50 6.21 -13.17
CA THR A 198 -2.19 6.18 -11.73
C THR A 198 -0.89 6.91 -11.40
N SER A 199 0.13 6.85 -12.28
CA SER A 199 1.41 7.57 -12.11
C SER A 199 1.22 9.08 -12.15
N VAL A 200 0.48 9.58 -13.15
CA VAL A 200 0.18 11.01 -13.31
C VAL A 200 -0.71 11.52 -12.18
N THR A 201 -1.74 10.78 -11.82
CA THR A 201 -2.65 11.20 -10.74
C THR A 201 -1.91 11.28 -9.39
N SER A 202 -1.01 10.33 -9.11
CA SER A 202 -0.17 10.38 -7.91
C SER A 202 0.78 11.59 -7.92
N PHE A 203 1.41 11.88 -9.05
CA PHE A 203 2.23 13.07 -9.25
C PHE A 203 1.45 14.36 -8.92
N LEU A 204 0.22 14.48 -9.40
CA LEU A 204 -0.65 15.64 -9.18
C LEU A 204 -1.10 15.76 -7.72
N LEU A 205 -1.35 14.64 -7.03
CA LEU A 205 -1.71 14.61 -5.60
C LEU A 205 -0.52 14.95 -4.70
N ILE A 206 0.68 14.44 -5.00
CA ILE A 206 1.92 14.74 -4.25
C ILE A 206 2.30 16.21 -4.41
N GLY A 207 2.21 16.74 -5.62
CA GLY A 207 2.49 18.14 -5.93
C GLY A 207 1.38 19.13 -5.56
N TYR A 208 0.43 18.75 -4.71
CA TYR A 208 -0.75 19.55 -4.37
C TYR A 208 -0.41 20.96 -3.88
N THR A 209 0.53 21.09 -2.94
CA THR A 209 0.92 22.35 -2.31
C THR A 209 1.73 23.27 -3.21
N ARG A 210 2.33 22.75 -4.28
CA ARG A 210 3.22 23.48 -5.21
C ARG A 210 4.45 24.14 -4.56
N THR A 211 4.83 23.74 -3.35
CA THR A 211 6.10 24.13 -2.75
C THR A 211 7.24 23.49 -3.55
N GLU A 212 8.44 24.06 -3.48
CA GLU A 212 9.62 23.49 -4.17
C GLU A 212 9.87 22.04 -3.75
N GLU A 213 9.72 21.74 -2.47
CA GLU A 213 9.82 20.38 -1.94
C GLU A 213 8.76 19.45 -2.52
N ALA A 214 7.49 19.88 -2.56
CA ALA A 214 6.41 19.08 -3.13
C ALA A 214 6.59 18.84 -4.64
N ILE A 215 7.06 19.84 -5.39
CA ILE A 215 7.38 19.70 -6.81
C ILE A 215 8.54 18.72 -7.00
N ALA A 216 9.63 18.84 -6.25
CA ALA A 216 10.78 17.95 -6.35
C ALA A 216 10.38 16.49 -6.05
N ASN A 217 9.61 16.28 -4.99
CA ASN A 217 9.15 14.94 -4.59
C ASN A 217 8.10 14.37 -5.55
N SER A 218 7.22 15.19 -6.12
CA SER A 218 6.26 14.73 -7.12
C SER A 218 6.97 14.27 -8.40
N PHE A 219 7.96 15.00 -8.89
CA PHE A 219 8.78 14.56 -10.03
C PHE A 219 9.62 13.32 -9.69
N LYS A 220 10.11 13.20 -8.44
CA LYS A 220 10.80 11.98 -8.00
C LYS A 220 9.87 10.77 -8.07
N ALA A 221 8.62 10.91 -7.64
CA ALA A 221 7.63 9.86 -7.75
C ALA A 221 7.29 9.56 -9.22
N LEU A 222 7.13 10.59 -10.05
CA LEU A 222 6.79 10.44 -11.46
C LEU A 222 7.85 9.65 -12.21
N TRP A 223 9.12 10.10 -12.19
CA TRP A 223 10.15 9.45 -13.01
C TRP A 223 10.45 8.00 -12.58
N MET A 224 10.40 7.69 -11.27
CA MET A 224 10.58 6.32 -10.80
C MET A 224 9.45 5.42 -11.31
N ASN A 225 8.21 5.92 -11.33
CA ASN A 225 7.07 5.15 -11.85
C ASN A 225 7.06 5.07 -13.38
N LEU A 226 7.52 6.10 -14.10
CA LEU A 226 7.74 6.05 -15.55
C LEU A 226 8.80 5.01 -15.92
N LEU A 227 9.86 4.89 -15.10
CA LEU A 227 10.85 3.82 -15.30
C LEU A 227 10.21 2.43 -15.19
N GLY A 228 9.25 2.26 -14.28
CA GLY A 228 8.40 1.06 -14.22
C GLY A 228 7.53 0.89 -15.47
N GLY A 229 6.96 1.98 -15.98
CA GLY A 229 6.22 2.01 -17.24
C GLY A 229 7.07 1.55 -18.44
N CYS A 230 8.36 1.96 -18.48
CA CYS A 230 9.31 1.42 -19.46
C CYS A 230 9.46 -0.11 -19.38
N GLY A 231 9.36 -0.69 -18.17
CA GLY A 231 9.34 -2.15 -17.99
C GLY A 231 8.12 -2.80 -18.66
N ILE A 232 6.92 -2.21 -18.50
CA ILE A 232 5.71 -2.73 -19.18
C ILE A 232 5.85 -2.55 -20.71
N ALA A 233 6.34 -1.40 -21.18
CA ALA A 233 6.58 -1.15 -22.60
C ALA A 233 7.58 -2.14 -23.20
N ALA A 234 8.64 -2.50 -22.46
CA ALA A 234 9.57 -3.55 -22.86
C ALA A 234 8.90 -4.93 -22.91
N ALA A 235 8.05 -5.28 -21.95
CA ALA A 235 7.28 -6.53 -21.98
C ALA A 235 6.33 -6.58 -23.19
N ILE A 236 5.65 -5.48 -23.50
CA ILE A 236 4.81 -5.34 -24.71
C ILE A 236 5.67 -5.55 -25.97
N THR A 237 6.87 -4.93 -26.02
CA THR A 237 7.78 -5.08 -27.17
C THR A 237 8.17 -6.55 -27.41
N VAL A 238 8.57 -7.26 -26.37
CA VAL A 238 8.87 -8.70 -26.48
C VAL A 238 7.63 -9.50 -26.89
N GLY A 239 6.45 -9.10 -26.38
CA GLY A 239 5.17 -9.68 -26.77
C GLY A 239 4.90 -9.57 -28.26
N TYR A 240 5.03 -8.37 -28.82
CA TYR A 240 4.83 -8.15 -30.26
C TYR A 240 5.85 -8.87 -31.14
N LEU A 241 7.14 -8.78 -30.78
CA LEU A 241 8.22 -9.22 -31.66
C LEU A 241 8.57 -10.71 -31.54
N ALA A 242 8.42 -11.30 -30.35
CA ALA A 242 8.90 -12.66 -30.08
C ALA A 242 7.79 -13.65 -29.72
N LEU A 243 6.75 -13.21 -29.03
CA LEU A 243 5.70 -14.11 -28.51
C LEU A 243 4.37 -13.97 -29.26
N HIS A 244 4.21 -12.95 -30.10
CA HIS A 244 3.00 -12.64 -30.87
C HIS A 244 1.72 -12.56 -30.03
N THR A 245 1.85 -12.08 -28.81
CA THR A 245 0.72 -11.83 -27.87
C THR A 245 1.01 -10.63 -26.97
N VAL A 246 -0.04 -9.98 -26.48
CA VAL A 246 0.02 -8.94 -25.43
C VAL A 246 -0.90 -9.27 -24.27
N ASN A 247 -1.34 -10.52 -24.18
CA ASN A 247 -2.19 -11.04 -23.13
C ASN A 247 -1.34 -11.50 -21.94
N LEU A 248 -1.59 -10.98 -20.76
CA LEU A 248 -0.85 -11.29 -19.54
C LEU A 248 -0.89 -12.81 -19.21
N TYR A 249 -2.04 -13.46 -19.38
CA TYR A 249 -2.19 -14.89 -19.06
C TYR A 249 -1.49 -15.78 -20.08
N GLU A 250 -1.43 -15.37 -21.34
CA GLU A 250 -0.65 -16.08 -22.35
C GLU A 250 0.85 -16.00 -22.04
N PHE A 251 1.35 -14.83 -21.60
CA PHE A 251 2.74 -14.71 -21.12
C PHE A 251 3.04 -15.68 -19.98
N ILE A 252 2.17 -15.74 -18.98
CA ILE A 252 2.29 -16.68 -17.85
C ILE A 252 2.28 -18.12 -18.36
N SER A 253 1.34 -18.48 -19.24
CA SER A 253 1.21 -19.83 -19.80
C SER A 253 2.45 -20.24 -20.61
N ILE A 254 2.98 -19.33 -21.44
CA ILE A 254 4.18 -19.56 -22.24
C ILE A 254 5.40 -19.76 -21.35
N ALA A 255 5.56 -18.91 -20.32
CA ALA A 255 6.67 -19.01 -19.37
C ALA A 255 6.65 -20.34 -18.58
N ILE A 256 5.46 -20.78 -18.15
CA ILE A 256 5.30 -22.06 -17.43
C ILE A 256 5.59 -23.27 -18.34
N LYS A 257 5.14 -23.23 -19.60
CA LYS A 257 5.33 -24.35 -20.56
C LYS A 257 6.75 -24.47 -21.09
N SER A 258 7.52 -23.39 -21.06
CA SER A 258 8.88 -23.32 -21.60
C SER A 258 9.86 -22.66 -20.62
N PRO A 259 10.05 -23.20 -19.41
CA PRO A 259 10.85 -22.56 -18.35
C PRO A 259 12.33 -22.45 -18.73
N ASP A 260 12.84 -23.32 -19.60
CA ASP A 260 14.25 -23.31 -20.04
C ASP A 260 14.54 -22.24 -21.10
N LYS A 261 13.52 -21.68 -21.72
CA LYS A 261 13.68 -20.61 -22.73
C LYS A 261 13.63 -19.25 -22.07
N MET A 262 14.80 -18.64 -21.85
CA MET A 262 14.90 -17.33 -21.20
C MET A 262 14.11 -16.24 -21.91
N ILE A 263 13.93 -16.30 -23.24
CA ILE A 263 13.10 -15.34 -24.00
C ILE A 263 11.63 -15.36 -23.52
N CYS A 264 11.12 -16.49 -23.03
CA CYS A 264 9.76 -16.59 -22.48
C CYS A 264 9.67 -15.97 -21.07
N LEU A 265 10.78 -15.93 -20.33
CA LEU A 265 10.85 -15.30 -19.00
C LEU A 265 11.13 -13.79 -19.07
N LEU A 266 11.64 -13.29 -20.20
CA LEU A 266 12.01 -11.88 -20.33
C LEU A 266 10.83 -10.90 -20.10
N PRO A 267 9.64 -11.09 -20.67
CA PRO A 267 8.50 -10.22 -20.37
C PRO A 267 8.06 -10.32 -18.91
N ILE A 268 8.16 -11.51 -18.28
CA ILE A 268 7.87 -11.67 -16.85
C ILE A 268 8.88 -10.87 -16.00
N ALA A 269 10.17 -10.88 -16.37
CA ALA A 269 11.19 -10.08 -15.69
C ALA A 269 10.93 -8.56 -15.84
N CYS A 270 10.52 -8.12 -17.03
CA CYS A 270 10.18 -6.73 -17.30
C CYS A 270 8.94 -6.28 -16.50
N LEU A 271 7.90 -7.11 -16.42
CA LEU A 271 6.72 -6.87 -15.60
C LEU A 271 7.05 -6.87 -14.09
N ALA A 272 7.90 -7.80 -13.64
CA ALA A 272 8.38 -7.84 -12.27
C ALA A 272 9.17 -6.57 -11.91
N PHE A 273 10.02 -6.08 -12.79
CA PHE A 273 10.74 -4.82 -12.63
C PHE A 273 9.76 -3.63 -12.49
N ALA A 274 8.75 -3.52 -13.36
CA ALA A 274 7.71 -2.52 -13.27
C ALA A 274 6.97 -2.57 -11.92
N ALA A 275 6.64 -3.77 -11.46
CA ALA A 275 5.95 -3.99 -10.19
C ALA A 275 6.81 -3.63 -8.97
N ILE A 276 8.12 -3.91 -8.99
CA ILE A 276 9.10 -3.51 -7.97
C ILE A 276 9.15 -1.98 -7.83
N THR A 277 9.15 -1.23 -8.93
CA THR A 277 9.14 0.24 -8.90
C THR A 277 7.87 0.78 -8.28
N LYS A 278 6.70 0.29 -8.72
CA LYS A 278 5.39 0.73 -8.26
C LYS A 278 5.12 0.39 -6.80
N SER A 279 5.61 -0.77 -6.32
CA SER A 279 5.51 -1.20 -4.93
C SER A 279 6.59 -0.59 -4.01
N ALA A 280 7.35 0.39 -4.50
CA ALA A 280 8.35 1.14 -3.74
C ALA A 280 9.41 0.25 -3.07
N GLN A 281 9.82 -0.82 -3.72
CA GLN A 281 10.90 -1.65 -3.22
C GLN A 281 12.26 -0.96 -3.45
N PHE A 282 13.28 -1.31 -2.66
CA PHE A 282 14.63 -0.84 -2.96
C PHE A 282 15.07 -1.34 -4.35
N PRO A 283 15.70 -0.46 -5.17
CA PRO A 283 16.22 0.88 -4.90
C PRO A 283 15.19 2.02 -5.06
N PHE A 284 13.94 1.73 -5.41
CA PHE A 284 12.91 2.72 -5.76
C PHE A 284 12.08 3.22 -4.57
N SER A 285 12.41 2.85 -3.33
CA SER A 285 11.65 3.25 -2.12
C SER A 285 11.57 4.77 -1.89
N GLY A 286 12.49 5.52 -2.46
CA GLY A 286 12.63 6.96 -2.25
C GLY A 286 11.44 7.80 -2.73
N TRP A 287 10.65 7.34 -3.70
CA TRP A 287 9.46 8.08 -4.14
C TRP A 287 8.35 8.07 -3.09
N LEU A 288 8.18 6.92 -2.41
CA LEU A 288 7.14 6.77 -1.39
C LEU A 288 7.45 7.62 -0.15
N LEU A 289 8.72 7.68 0.25
CA LEU A 289 9.17 8.55 1.34
C LEU A 289 8.98 10.03 0.99
N GLY A 290 9.31 10.42 -0.24
CA GLY A 290 9.08 11.78 -0.74
C GLY A 290 7.60 12.16 -0.82
N ALA A 291 6.70 11.20 -1.03
CA ALA A 291 5.27 11.44 -1.07
C ALA A 291 4.65 11.86 0.28
N MET A 292 5.41 11.77 1.41
CA MET A 292 4.94 12.20 2.73
C MET A 292 4.73 13.71 2.87
N VAL A 293 5.21 14.52 1.94
CA VAL A 293 4.91 15.97 1.85
C VAL A 293 3.46 16.25 1.45
N ALA A 294 2.78 15.28 0.85
CA ALA A 294 1.39 15.40 0.42
C ALA A 294 0.41 15.48 1.62
N PRO A 295 -0.79 16.08 1.42
CA PRO A 295 -1.87 15.99 2.39
C PRO A 295 -2.17 14.53 2.75
N THR A 296 -2.49 14.26 4.02
CA THR A 296 -2.61 12.89 4.54
C THR A 296 -3.60 11.99 3.80
N PRO A 297 -4.75 12.46 3.26
CA PRO A 297 -5.61 11.59 2.45
C PRO A 297 -4.93 11.04 1.20
N SER A 298 -4.00 11.79 0.57
CA SER A 298 -3.18 11.26 -0.53
C SER A 298 -2.30 10.11 -0.04
N SER A 299 -1.61 10.31 1.09
CA SER A 299 -0.76 9.27 1.68
C SER A 299 -1.59 8.03 2.04
N ALA A 300 -2.76 8.19 2.66
CA ALA A 300 -3.67 7.10 2.96
C ALA A 300 -4.08 6.33 1.69
N LEU A 301 -4.45 7.05 0.62
CA LEU A 301 -4.90 6.46 -0.64
C LEU A 301 -3.77 5.70 -1.34
N LEU A 302 -2.64 6.38 -1.58
CA LEU A 302 -1.52 5.83 -2.35
C LEU A 302 -0.87 4.62 -1.66
N HIS A 303 -0.77 4.64 -0.32
CA HIS A 303 0.03 3.66 0.42
C HIS A 303 -0.78 2.51 1.01
N SER A 304 -2.11 2.64 1.14
CA SER A 304 -2.94 1.57 1.72
C SER A 304 -3.77 0.81 0.69
N ALA A 305 -4.53 1.51 -0.17
CA ALA A 305 -5.58 0.89 -0.96
C ALA A 305 -5.27 0.79 -2.46
N THR A 306 -4.35 1.64 -3.00
CA THR A 306 -4.29 1.85 -4.44
C THR A 306 -2.89 1.67 -5.03
N MET A 307 -2.10 2.72 -5.25
CA MET A 307 -0.91 2.73 -6.10
C MET A 307 0.09 1.61 -5.82
N VAL A 308 0.52 1.47 -4.56
CA VAL A 308 1.49 0.42 -4.19
C VAL A 308 0.89 -0.98 -4.32
N LYS A 309 -0.45 -1.10 -4.25
CA LYS A 309 -1.15 -2.36 -4.45
C LYS A 309 -1.18 -2.77 -5.93
N ALA A 310 -1.13 -1.83 -6.87
CA ALA A 310 -0.99 -2.15 -8.29
C ALA A 310 0.29 -2.96 -8.57
N GLY A 311 1.41 -2.59 -7.95
CA GLY A 311 2.67 -3.34 -8.09
C GLY A 311 2.57 -4.76 -7.53
N VAL A 312 2.14 -4.91 -6.27
CA VAL A 312 2.02 -6.26 -5.67
C VAL A 312 0.90 -7.09 -6.31
N TYR A 313 -0.17 -6.46 -6.80
CA TYR A 313 -1.20 -7.12 -7.60
C TYR A 313 -0.59 -7.77 -8.86
N LEU A 314 0.20 -7.01 -9.61
CA LEU A 314 0.88 -7.53 -10.81
C LEU A 314 1.83 -8.67 -10.46
N LEU A 315 2.60 -8.58 -9.36
CA LEU A 315 3.47 -9.67 -8.90
C LEU A 315 2.69 -10.92 -8.51
N ILE A 316 1.55 -10.78 -7.81
CA ILE A 316 0.69 -11.93 -7.50
C ILE A 316 0.19 -12.58 -8.80
N ARG A 317 -0.20 -11.77 -9.80
CA ARG A 317 -0.65 -12.27 -11.11
C ARG A 317 0.39 -13.14 -11.82
N ILE A 318 1.65 -12.69 -11.85
CA ILE A 318 2.73 -13.37 -12.56
C ILE A 318 3.45 -14.41 -11.69
N SER A 319 3.04 -14.62 -10.43
CA SER A 319 3.77 -15.43 -9.45
C SER A 319 3.94 -16.89 -9.89
N THR A 320 2.95 -17.48 -10.55
CA THR A 320 3.03 -18.84 -11.06
C THR A 320 4.13 -19.05 -12.10
N ALA A 321 4.49 -18.00 -12.83
CA ALA A 321 5.60 -18.01 -13.78
C ALA A 321 6.96 -17.70 -13.15
N MET A 322 7.01 -17.40 -11.83
CA MET A 322 8.24 -17.03 -11.12
C MET A 322 8.79 -18.16 -10.23
N ALA A 323 8.03 -19.24 -10.01
CA ALA A 323 8.47 -20.34 -9.16
C ALA A 323 9.76 -20.98 -9.69
N ASP A 324 10.73 -21.17 -8.79
CA ASP A 324 11.99 -21.89 -9.03
C ASP A 324 12.85 -21.36 -10.19
N ASN A 325 12.76 -20.07 -10.54
CA ASN A 325 13.56 -19.48 -11.61
C ASN A 325 14.27 -18.17 -11.18
N TYR A 326 15.11 -17.65 -12.08
CA TYR A 326 15.91 -16.45 -11.82
C TYR A 326 15.07 -15.21 -11.53
N VAL A 327 13.92 -15.04 -12.18
CA VAL A 327 13.01 -13.89 -11.97
C VAL A 327 12.39 -13.95 -10.58
N GLY A 328 11.93 -15.13 -10.17
CA GLY A 328 11.38 -15.35 -8.83
C GLY A 328 12.42 -15.13 -7.74
N ASN A 329 13.65 -15.62 -7.93
CA ASN A 329 14.74 -15.39 -6.99
C ASN A 329 15.09 -13.90 -6.86
N MET A 330 15.13 -13.15 -7.96
CA MET A 330 15.32 -11.70 -7.95
C MET A 330 14.24 -11.02 -7.11
N VAL A 331 12.97 -11.31 -7.39
CA VAL A 331 11.82 -10.70 -6.71
C VAL A 331 11.81 -11.06 -5.22
N ALA A 332 12.06 -12.34 -4.87
CA ALA A 332 12.11 -12.79 -3.49
C ALA A 332 13.21 -12.10 -2.69
N LEU A 333 14.43 -12.04 -3.23
CA LEU A 333 15.57 -11.39 -2.58
C LEU A 333 15.34 -9.89 -2.38
N ILE A 334 14.87 -9.17 -3.41
CA ILE A 334 14.57 -7.74 -3.31
C ILE A 334 13.47 -7.49 -2.27
N GLY A 335 12.40 -8.29 -2.29
CA GLY A 335 11.31 -8.18 -1.33
C GLY A 335 11.75 -8.42 0.10
N GLY A 336 12.44 -9.53 0.37
CA GLY A 336 12.93 -9.89 1.70
C GLY A 336 13.96 -8.90 2.25
N PHE A 337 14.90 -8.48 1.41
CA PHE A 337 15.89 -7.45 1.76
C PHE A 337 15.22 -6.11 2.07
N THR A 338 14.26 -5.68 1.24
CA THR A 338 13.48 -4.46 1.48
C THR A 338 12.69 -4.54 2.78
N PHE A 339 12.08 -5.69 3.08
CA PHE A 339 11.37 -5.92 4.34
C PHE A 339 12.27 -5.67 5.55
N LEU A 340 13.45 -6.27 5.59
CA LEU A 340 14.39 -6.13 6.70
C LEU A 340 14.90 -4.68 6.83
N VAL A 341 15.47 -4.12 5.75
CA VAL A 341 16.13 -2.80 5.81
C VAL A 341 15.11 -1.70 6.14
N SER A 342 13.92 -1.72 5.51
CA SER A 342 12.89 -0.71 5.81
C SER A 342 12.34 -0.82 7.23
N SER A 343 12.28 -2.04 7.80
CA SER A 343 11.90 -2.23 9.21
C SER A 343 12.96 -1.64 10.15
N CYS A 344 14.25 -1.79 9.84
CA CYS A 344 15.34 -1.17 10.60
C CYS A 344 15.25 0.38 10.52
N LEU A 345 15.06 0.92 9.32
CA LEU A 345 14.93 2.37 9.12
C LEU A 345 13.71 2.96 9.81
N ALA A 346 12.60 2.22 9.94
CA ALA A 346 11.42 2.66 10.67
C ALA A 346 11.70 2.92 12.16
N ILE A 347 12.71 2.28 12.75
CA ILE A 347 13.12 2.53 14.14
C ILE A 347 13.71 3.94 14.30
N THR A 348 14.44 4.42 13.28
CA THR A 348 15.30 5.60 13.38
C THR A 348 14.58 6.93 13.20
N VAL A 349 13.31 6.92 12.85
CA VAL A 349 12.53 8.14 12.58
C VAL A 349 11.46 8.38 13.64
N SER A 350 11.22 9.67 13.94
CA SER A 350 10.18 10.13 14.87
C SER A 350 8.92 10.65 14.17
N ASP A 351 9.02 11.08 12.91
CA ASP A 351 7.85 11.53 12.12
C ASP A 351 6.89 10.37 11.87
N GLY A 352 5.65 10.46 12.38
CA GLY A 352 4.64 9.41 12.26
C GLY A 352 4.33 9.03 10.82
N LYS A 353 4.25 9.99 9.87
CA LYS A 353 4.05 9.67 8.44
C LYS A 353 5.24 8.91 7.87
N LYS A 354 6.48 9.26 8.23
CA LYS A 354 7.67 8.54 7.76
C LYS A 354 7.76 7.13 8.35
N VAL A 355 7.41 6.93 9.63
CA VAL A 355 7.29 5.59 10.23
C VAL A 355 6.26 4.75 9.48
N LEU A 356 5.09 5.32 9.17
CA LEU A 356 4.07 4.65 8.38
C LEU A 356 4.56 4.33 6.96
N ALA A 357 5.34 5.21 6.34
CA ALA A 357 5.93 5.00 5.02
C ALA A 357 6.93 3.84 5.03
N TYR A 358 7.92 3.85 5.93
CA TYR A 358 8.88 2.76 6.06
C TYR A 358 8.21 1.43 6.39
N SER A 359 7.22 1.44 7.29
CA SER A 359 6.48 0.22 7.60
C SER A 359 5.57 -0.24 6.44
N THR A 360 5.17 0.64 5.52
CA THR A 360 4.49 0.26 4.28
C THR A 360 5.48 -0.40 3.32
N ILE A 361 6.65 0.20 3.06
CA ILE A 361 7.71 -0.37 2.22
C ILE A 361 8.10 -1.76 2.75
N SER A 362 8.28 -1.88 4.06
CA SER A 362 8.59 -3.13 4.73
C SER A 362 7.53 -4.21 4.47
N ASN A 363 6.26 -3.95 4.77
CA ASN A 363 5.21 -4.96 4.57
C ASN A 363 4.99 -5.31 3.09
N LEU A 364 5.11 -4.33 2.19
CA LEU A 364 5.11 -4.60 0.75
C LEU A 364 6.31 -5.49 0.37
N GLY A 365 7.47 -5.26 0.98
CA GLY A 365 8.65 -6.11 0.80
C GLY A 365 8.37 -7.57 1.15
N LEU A 366 7.68 -7.83 2.26
CA LEU A 366 7.29 -9.19 2.62
C LEU A 366 6.30 -9.80 1.62
N ILE A 367 5.32 -9.01 1.13
CA ILE A 367 4.40 -9.48 0.08
C ILE A 367 5.19 -9.81 -1.19
N VAL A 368 6.11 -8.95 -1.61
CA VAL A 368 6.98 -9.15 -2.77
C VAL A 368 7.85 -10.39 -2.60
N ALA A 369 8.41 -10.62 -1.41
CA ALA A 369 9.17 -11.83 -1.11
C ALA A 369 8.32 -13.10 -1.29
N CYS A 370 7.09 -13.07 -0.76
CA CYS A 370 6.15 -14.18 -0.92
C CYS A 370 5.80 -14.44 -2.40
N THR A 371 5.58 -13.38 -3.18
CA THR A 371 5.26 -13.52 -4.62
C THR A 371 6.45 -14.03 -5.44
N GLY A 372 7.67 -13.62 -5.08
CA GLY A 372 8.89 -14.08 -5.73
C GLY A 372 9.17 -15.58 -5.52
N CYS A 373 8.80 -16.13 -4.37
CA CYS A 373 8.87 -17.58 -4.15
C CYS A 373 7.90 -18.37 -5.05
N GLY A 374 6.74 -17.79 -5.39
CA GLY A 374 5.84 -18.33 -6.42
C GLY A 374 5.10 -19.60 -6.03
N TYR A 375 5.07 -20.00 -4.76
CA TYR A 375 4.34 -21.19 -4.30
C TYR A 375 2.94 -20.84 -3.78
N GLU A 376 2.06 -21.82 -3.80
CA GLU A 376 0.67 -21.68 -3.37
C GLU A 376 0.54 -21.11 -1.95
N GLU A 377 1.31 -21.64 -1.01
CA GLU A 377 1.30 -21.21 0.39
C GLU A 377 1.83 -19.77 0.56
N THR A 378 2.84 -19.39 -0.22
CA THR A 378 3.38 -18.03 -0.17
C THR A 378 2.41 -17.02 -0.74
N ILE A 379 1.65 -17.38 -1.79
CA ILE A 379 0.61 -16.50 -2.35
C ILE A 379 -0.60 -16.38 -1.43
N TRP A 380 -0.98 -17.47 -0.76
CA TRP A 380 -1.99 -17.40 0.29
C TRP A 380 -1.62 -16.37 1.36
N ALA A 381 -0.38 -16.41 1.86
CA ALA A 381 0.13 -15.45 2.83
C ALA A 381 0.19 -14.02 2.25
N ALA A 382 0.64 -13.86 1.00
CA ALA A 382 0.73 -12.58 0.32
C ALA A 382 -0.65 -11.88 0.23
N VAL A 383 -1.70 -12.60 -0.17
CA VAL A 383 -3.04 -12.01 -0.31
C VAL A 383 -3.62 -11.60 1.05
N PHE A 384 -3.42 -12.40 2.11
CA PHE A 384 -3.80 -11.97 3.46
C PHE A 384 -3.05 -10.73 3.92
N LEU A 385 -1.74 -10.67 3.68
CA LEU A 385 -0.94 -9.47 3.95
C LEU A 385 -1.50 -8.25 3.21
N VAL A 386 -1.90 -8.40 1.94
CA VAL A 386 -2.54 -7.32 1.15
C VAL A 386 -3.80 -6.81 1.82
N ILE A 387 -4.70 -7.70 2.25
CA ILE A 387 -6.00 -7.36 2.86
C ILE A 387 -5.80 -6.62 4.18
N PHE A 388 -5.08 -7.23 5.13
CA PHE A 388 -4.87 -6.65 6.46
C PHE A 388 -4.07 -5.35 6.42
N HIS A 389 -3.05 -5.29 5.57
CA HIS A 389 -2.27 -4.08 5.36
C HIS A 389 -3.13 -2.93 4.82
N ALA A 390 -4.04 -3.18 3.88
CA ALA A 390 -4.89 -2.14 3.30
C ALA A 390 -5.75 -1.45 4.38
N VAL A 391 -6.45 -2.22 5.20
CA VAL A 391 -7.34 -1.69 6.23
C VAL A 391 -6.56 -1.01 7.36
N SER A 392 -5.53 -1.66 7.90
CA SER A 392 -4.75 -1.13 9.02
C SER A 392 -4.01 0.15 8.64
N LYS A 393 -3.37 0.20 7.47
CA LYS A 393 -2.63 1.37 7.02
C LYS A 393 -3.53 2.56 6.71
N SER A 394 -4.67 2.32 6.07
CA SER A 394 -5.65 3.37 5.81
C SER A 394 -6.07 4.05 7.12
N MET A 395 -6.40 3.28 8.14
CA MET A 395 -6.77 3.78 9.46
C MET A 395 -5.63 4.55 10.13
N LEU A 396 -4.42 4.00 10.12
CA LEU A 396 -3.25 4.63 10.76
C LEU A 396 -2.89 5.97 10.12
N PHE A 397 -2.88 6.07 8.78
CA PHE A 397 -2.65 7.36 8.12
C PHE A 397 -3.74 8.37 8.46
N GLN A 398 -5.00 7.97 8.49
CA GLN A 398 -6.10 8.86 8.89
C GLN A 398 -5.94 9.34 10.34
N CYS A 399 -5.57 8.46 11.27
CA CYS A 399 -5.32 8.84 12.66
C CYS A 399 -4.17 9.85 12.77
N VAL A 400 -3.03 9.61 12.10
CA VAL A 400 -1.89 10.54 12.11
C VAL A 400 -2.28 11.89 11.52
N GLY A 401 -3.06 11.92 10.45
CA GLY A 401 -3.55 13.18 9.88
C GLY A 401 -4.52 13.92 10.80
N ALA A 402 -5.42 13.21 11.49
CA ALA A 402 -6.30 13.83 12.48
C ALA A 402 -5.52 14.39 13.67
N ILE A 403 -4.47 13.68 14.13
CA ILE A 403 -3.56 14.16 15.19
C ILE A 403 -2.82 15.39 14.69
N GLU A 404 -2.24 15.38 13.49
CA GLU A 404 -1.55 16.53 12.88
C GLU A 404 -2.45 17.76 12.82
N ASN A 405 -3.70 17.62 12.37
CA ASN A 405 -4.68 18.72 12.32
C ASN A 405 -5.07 19.24 13.72
N THR A 406 -5.04 18.40 14.75
CA THR A 406 -5.48 18.76 16.10
C THR A 406 -4.33 19.31 16.95
N THR A 407 -3.13 18.75 16.84
CA THR A 407 -1.97 19.09 17.68
C THR A 407 -0.96 20.02 16.99
N GLY A 408 -1.02 20.13 15.67
CA GLY A 408 -0.03 20.84 14.84
C GLY A 408 1.28 20.06 14.65
N SER A 409 1.40 18.85 15.20
CA SER A 409 2.59 18.01 15.08
C SER A 409 2.24 16.58 14.65
N ARG A 410 3.15 15.96 13.94
CA ARG A 410 3.11 14.54 13.58
C ARG A 410 4.28 13.76 14.16
N ASP A 411 5.07 14.38 15.02
CA ASP A 411 6.15 13.71 15.73
C ASP A 411 5.59 12.76 16.79
N ILE A 412 6.11 11.53 16.84
CA ILE A 412 5.69 10.50 17.80
C ILE A 412 5.98 10.95 19.25
N GLU A 413 7.06 11.72 19.46
CA GLU A 413 7.39 12.24 20.78
C GLU A 413 6.31 13.19 21.30
N ASP A 414 5.71 13.98 20.40
CA ASP A 414 4.60 14.89 20.73
C ASP A 414 3.27 14.17 21.00
N MET A 415 3.17 12.88 20.68
CA MET A 415 1.99 12.05 20.96
C MET A 415 2.02 11.44 22.38
N GLN A 416 2.95 11.85 23.23
CA GLN A 416 3.03 11.36 24.59
C GLN A 416 1.74 11.63 25.36
N GLY A 417 1.17 10.56 25.95
CA GLY A 417 -0.06 10.63 26.72
C GLY A 417 -1.32 10.94 25.92
N LEU A 418 -1.32 10.68 24.63
CA LEU A 418 -2.47 10.92 23.74
C LEU A 418 -3.76 10.28 24.28
N MET A 419 -3.65 9.14 25.00
CA MET A 419 -4.79 8.45 25.62
C MET A 419 -5.51 9.30 26.67
N SER A 420 -4.79 10.16 27.38
CA SER A 420 -5.38 11.08 28.37
C SER A 420 -5.96 12.33 27.73
N ILE A 421 -5.37 12.80 26.61
CA ILE A 421 -5.77 14.06 25.96
C ILE A 421 -6.93 13.81 24.98
N PHE A 422 -6.78 12.83 24.07
CA PHE A 422 -7.73 12.47 23.00
C PHE A 422 -8.05 10.97 23.01
N PRO A 423 -8.79 10.45 24.00
CA PRO A 423 -8.96 9.02 24.22
C PRO A 423 -9.57 8.26 23.03
N LYS A 424 -10.52 8.88 22.31
CA LYS A 424 -11.14 8.25 21.13
C LYS A 424 -10.14 8.06 20.00
N LEU A 425 -9.36 9.08 19.70
CA LEU A 425 -8.36 9.06 18.63
C LEU A 425 -7.21 8.12 18.98
N ALA A 426 -6.74 8.17 20.23
CA ALA A 426 -5.73 7.27 20.77
C ALA A 426 -6.16 5.81 20.70
N PHE A 427 -7.40 5.49 21.08
CA PHE A 427 -7.93 4.13 21.02
C PHE A 427 -7.95 3.58 19.58
N ILE A 428 -8.42 4.38 18.59
CA ILE A 428 -8.43 3.94 17.19
C ILE A 428 -6.99 3.74 16.67
N LEU A 429 -6.07 4.66 17.02
CA LEU A 429 -4.65 4.53 16.66
C LEU A 429 -4.04 3.25 17.26
N MET A 430 -4.33 2.94 18.52
CA MET A 430 -3.88 1.70 19.18
C MET A 430 -4.41 0.45 18.49
N VAL A 431 -5.69 0.42 18.09
CA VAL A 431 -6.28 -0.69 17.32
C VAL A 431 -5.54 -0.86 15.99
N GLY A 432 -5.21 0.23 15.31
CA GLY A 432 -4.44 0.21 14.06
C GLY A 432 -3.03 -0.33 14.24
N ILE A 433 -2.33 0.13 15.27
CA ILE A 433 -0.99 -0.35 15.63
C ILE A 433 -1.05 -1.83 15.98
N ALA A 434 -2.00 -2.24 16.82
CA ALA A 434 -2.20 -3.64 17.18
C ALA A 434 -2.44 -4.52 15.94
N GLY A 435 -3.23 -4.03 14.97
CA GLY A 435 -3.46 -4.69 13.70
C GLY A 435 -2.20 -4.97 12.89
N MET A 436 -1.12 -4.21 13.10
CA MET A 436 0.13 -4.35 12.36
C MET A 436 1.13 -5.34 12.95
N PHE A 437 1.11 -5.59 14.26
CA PHE A 437 2.16 -6.41 14.88
C PHE A 437 1.72 -7.32 16.01
N LEU A 438 0.59 -7.02 16.69
CA LEU A 438 0.19 -7.71 17.90
C LEU A 438 -0.56 -9.02 17.56
N ALA A 439 -0.26 -10.07 18.31
CA ALA A 439 -1.11 -11.27 18.32
C ALA A 439 -2.46 -10.94 18.99
N PRO A 440 -3.55 -11.47 18.51
CA PRO A 440 -3.79 -12.39 17.39
C PRO A 440 -4.26 -11.70 16.11
N PHE A 441 -3.85 -10.44 15.88
CA PHE A 441 -4.28 -9.67 14.75
C PHE A 441 -3.71 -10.20 13.41
N GLY A 442 -4.42 -9.92 12.31
CA GLY A 442 -4.25 -10.58 11.03
C GLY A 442 -2.87 -10.50 10.39
N MET A 443 -2.09 -9.42 10.66
CA MET A 443 -0.73 -9.33 10.13
C MET A 443 0.22 -10.36 10.75
N LEU A 444 0.03 -10.75 12.01
CA LEU A 444 0.81 -11.83 12.61
C LEU A 444 0.46 -13.19 12.01
N ILE A 445 -0.84 -13.44 11.77
CA ILE A 445 -1.32 -14.67 11.12
C ILE A 445 -0.65 -14.82 9.75
N SER A 446 -0.65 -13.75 8.97
CA SER A 446 -0.06 -13.74 7.63
C SER A 446 1.46 -13.90 7.66
N LYS A 447 2.16 -13.29 8.63
CA LYS A 447 3.61 -13.46 8.81
C LYS A 447 3.97 -14.87 9.22
N TRP A 448 3.19 -15.48 10.10
CA TRP A 448 3.35 -16.88 10.49
C TRP A 448 3.20 -17.82 9.29
N ALA A 449 2.16 -17.59 8.48
CA ALA A 449 1.93 -18.35 7.26
C ALA A 449 3.09 -18.17 6.26
N ALA A 450 3.59 -16.94 6.08
CA ALA A 450 4.74 -16.66 5.23
C ALA A 450 6.01 -17.38 5.71
N LEU A 451 6.27 -17.37 7.04
CA LEU A 451 7.42 -18.08 7.61
C LEU A 451 7.34 -19.58 7.32
N LYS A 452 6.17 -20.19 7.56
CA LYS A 452 5.95 -21.60 7.27
C LYS A 452 6.16 -21.89 5.79
N ALA A 453 5.58 -21.09 4.91
CA ALA A 453 5.72 -21.25 3.48
C ALA A 453 7.17 -21.09 2.99
N PHE A 454 7.96 -20.21 3.60
CA PHE A 454 9.39 -20.07 3.28
C PHE A 454 10.22 -21.29 3.70
N ILE A 455 9.84 -21.98 4.77
CA ILE A 455 10.50 -23.23 5.18
C ILE A 455 10.26 -24.34 4.14
N ASP A 456 9.09 -24.36 3.55
CA ASP A 456 8.67 -25.39 2.58
C ASP A 456 9.13 -25.10 1.12
N THR A 457 9.90 -24.02 0.88
CA THR A 457 10.44 -23.71 -0.47
C THR A 457 11.57 -24.65 -0.87
N ASN A 458 11.61 -25.02 -2.18
CA ASN A 458 12.59 -25.99 -2.69
C ASN A 458 14.04 -25.50 -2.65
N SER A 459 14.28 -24.20 -2.86
CA SER A 459 15.61 -23.62 -2.86
C SER A 459 16.10 -23.35 -1.44
N VAL A 460 17.06 -24.16 -0.95
CA VAL A 460 17.64 -24.02 0.39
C VAL A 460 18.25 -22.63 0.63
N TYR A 461 18.93 -22.06 -0.35
CA TYR A 461 19.54 -20.72 -0.22
C TYR A 461 18.49 -19.62 -0.09
N VAL A 462 17.47 -19.62 -0.95
CA VAL A 462 16.38 -18.63 -0.90
C VAL A 462 15.58 -18.81 0.38
N SER A 463 15.23 -20.03 0.75
CA SER A 463 14.52 -20.37 1.98
C SER A 463 15.25 -19.81 3.21
N THR A 464 16.55 -20.12 3.35
CA THR A 464 17.36 -19.65 4.48
C THR A 464 17.37 -18.13 4.58
N LEU A 465 17.59 -17.41 3.45
CA LEU A 465 17.59 -15.96 3.44
C LEU A 465 16.21 -15.39 3.77
N MET A 466 15.12 -15.96 3.23
CA MET A 466 13.75 -15.52 3.53
C MET A 466 13.40 -15.70 5.01
N ILE A 467 13.81 -16.82 5.62
CA ILE A 467 13.63 -17.07 7.05
C ILE A 467 14.39 -16.04 7.88
N LEU A 468 15.64 -15.74 7.54
CA LEU A 468 16.43 -14.71 8.23
C LEU A 468 15.74 -13.33 8.08
N PHE A 469 15.34 -12.96 6.89
CA PHE A 469 14.70 -11.66 6.64
C PHE A 469 13.38 -11.52 7.41
N ILE A 470 12.53 -12.56 7.44
CA ILE A 470 11.25 -12.47 8.15
C ILE A 470 11.43 -12.46 9.67
N CYS A 471 12.38 -13.22 10.22
CA CYS A 471 12.64 -13.25 11.65
C CYS A 471 13.18 -11.90 12.16
N PHE A 472 14.28 -11.41 11.57
CA PHE A 472 14.88 -10.15 11.99
C PHE A 472 14.00 -8.94 11.65
N GLY A 473 13.38 -8.91 10.47
CA GLY A 473 12.46 -7.84 10.09
C GLY A 473 11.19 -7.80 10.96
N SER A 474 10.72 -8.95 11.45
CA SER A 474 9.59 -8.98 12.39
C SER A 474 9.99 -8.49 13.79
N ALA A 475 11.19 -8.80 14.25
CA ALA A 475 11.71 -8.28 15.51
C ALA A 475 11.81 -6.75 15.48
N THR A 476 12.38 -6.18 14.41
CA THR A 476 12.47 -4.72 14.20
C THR A 476 11.08 -4.09 14.04
N THR A 477 10.14 -4.77 13.39
CA THR A 477 8.74 -4.34 13.28
C THR A 477 8.11 -4.20 14.67
N MET A 478 8.30 -5.17 15.55
CA MET A 478 7.80 -5.14 16.92
C MET A 478 8.38 -3.95 17.69
N PHE A 479 9.68 -3.67 17.51
CA PHE A 479 10.38 -2.60 18.20
C PHE A 479 9.75 -1.22 17.91
N TYR A 480 9.61 -0.80 16.64
CA TYR A 480 9.10 0.54 16.34
C TYR A 480 7.60 0.71 16.64
N TRP A 481 6.79 -0.33 16.55
CA TRP A 481 5.39 -0.24 16.95
C TRP A 481 5.22 -0.16 18.46
N THR A 482 6.00 -0.91 19.23
CA THR A 482 5.98 -0.85 20.70
C THR A 482 6.46 0.51 21.18
N LYS A 483 7.51 1.05 20.57
CA LYS A 483 8.01 2.40 20.82
C LYS A 483 6.90 3.45 20.68
N TRP A 484 6.12 3.39 19.60
CA TRP A 484 5.02 4.33 19.37
C TRP A 484 3.87 4.10 20.35
N LEU A 485 3.48 2.85 20.57
CA LEU A 485 2.41 2.50 21.50
C LEU A 485 2.71 2.97 22.93
N SER A 486 3.96 2.85 23.38
CA SER A 486 4.37 3.31 24.72
C SER A 486 4.19 4.82 24.91
N LYS A 487 4.40 5.63 23.87
CA LYS A 487 4.15 7.07 23.91
C LYS A 487 2.67 7.39 24.03
N ILE A 488 1.81 6.71 23.28
CA ILE A 488 0.35 6.92 23.34
C ILE A 488 -0.20 6.67 24.74
N LEU A 489 0.31 5.61 25.41
CA LEU A 489 -0.12 5.18 26.75
C LEU A 489 0.59 5.92 27.89
N GLY A 490 1.67 6.63 27.63
CA GLY A 490 2.45 7.35 28.62
C GLY A 490 1.66 8.46 29.32
N ILE A 491 2.24 9.03 30.36
CA ILE A 491 1.66 10.19 31.06
C ILE A 491 1.87 11.43 30.18
N SER A 492 0.83 12.25 30.04
CA SER A 492 0.91 13.50 29.28
C SER A 492 1.37 14.65 30.17
N PRO A 493 2.39 15.42 29.76
CA PRO A 493 2.71 16.70 30.36
C PRO A 493 1.76 17.82 29.91
N ARG A 494 0.92 17.57 28.91
CA ARG A 494 0.07 18.59 28.29
C ARG A 494 -1.33 18.61 28.91
N GLU A 495 -1.89 19.81 29.02
CA GLU A 495 -3.29 19.98 29.39
C GLU A 495 -4.23 19.46 28.29
N LYS A 496 -5.45 19.07 28.67
CA LYS A 496 -6.48 18.64 27.73
C LYS A 496 -6.80 19.80 26.77
N SER A 497 -6.57 19.55 25.48
CA SER A 497 -6.94 20.48 24.41
C SER A 497 -8.24 20.05 23.73
N ARG A 498 -8.82 20.96 22.95
CA ARG A 498 -10.06 20.68 22.21
C ARG A 498 -9.74 19.80 21.00
N ASP A 499 -10.49 18.71 20.86
CA ASP A 499 -10.44 17.84 19.67
C ASP A 499 -11.07 18.56 18.47
N LEU A 500 -10.29 18.76 17.42
CA LEU A 500 -10.71 19.41 16.17
C LEU A 500 -11.17 18.40 15.09
N THR A 501 -11.04 17.10 15.37
CA THR A 501 -11.42 16.03 14.43
C THR A 501 -12.91 16.03 14.13
N LYS A 502 -13.29 16.01 12.87
CA LYS A 502 -14.69 16.08 12.44
C LYS A 502 -15.38 14.72 12.52
N LYS A 503 -16.72 14.75 12.58
CA LYS A 503 -17.55 13.54 12.66
C LYS A 503 -17.30 12.56 11.49
N ASN A 504 -17.16 13.07 10.27
CA ASN A 504 -16.89 12.24 9.08
C ASN A 504 -15.51 11.58 9.11
N GLU A 505 -14.51 12.22 9.70
CA GLU A 505 -13.19 11.64 9.92
C GLU A 505 -13.28 10.47 10.91
N TYR A 506 -13.97 10.68 12.03
CA TYR A 506 -14.23 9.62 13.01
C TYR A 506 -15.03 8.46 12.42
N ILE A 507 -16.08 8.72 11.62
CA ILE A 507 -16.87 7.66 10.98
C ILE A 507 -15.95 6.79 10.13
N SER A 508 -15.12 7.38 9.27
CA SER A 508 -14.19 6.63 8.44
C SER A 508 -13.23 5.77 9.27
N MET A 509 -12.60 6.36 10.30
CA MET A 509 -11.65 5.65 11.15
C MET A 509 -12.30 4.51 11.95
N PHE A 510 -13.49 4.72 12.53
CA PHE A 510 -14.23 3.69 13.26
C PHE A 510 -14.69 2.54 12.36
N VAL A 511 -15.13 2.83 11.14
CA VAL A 511 -15.51 1.79 10.19
C VAL A 511 -14.30 0.93 9.82
N HIS A 512 -13.11 1.51 9.64
CA HIS A 512 -11.89 0.74 9.45
C HIS A 512 -11.54 -0.14 10.68
N ALA A 513 -11.71 0.39 11.89
CA ALA A 513 -11.48 -0.39 13.11
C ALA A 513 -12.44 -1.58 13.21
N ILE A 514 -13.72 -1.38 12.88
CA ILE A 514 -14.71 -2.46 12.82
C ILE A 514 -14.32 -3.48 11.74
N PHE A 515 -13.94 -3.05 10.55
CA PHE A 515 -13.50 -3.95 9.49
C PHE A 515 -12.27 -4.76 9.90
N LEU A 516 -11.32 -4.16 10.60
CA LEU A 516 -10.16 -4.89 11.10
C LEU A 516 -10.58 -6.03 12.04
N VAL A 517 -11.47 -5.75 12.99
CA VAL A 517 -12.00 -6.76 13.91
C VAL A 517 -12.80 -7.85 13.17
N VAL A 518 -13.65 -7.45 12.23
CA VAL A 518 -14.44 -8.40 11.42
C VAL A 518 -13.54 -9.30 10.57
N LEU A 519 -12.49 -8.77 9.98
CA LEU A 519 -11.51 -9.54 9.20
C LEU A 519 -10.75 -10.54 10.07
N ILE A 520 -10.42 -10.17 11.32
CA ILE A 520 -9.74 -11.06 12.26
C ILE A 520 -10.65 -12.21 12.66
N LEU A 521 -11.91 -11.92 13.03
CA LEU A 521 -12.87 -12.94 13.40
C LEU A 521 -13.29 -13.80 12.21
N GLY A 522 -13.41 -13.19 11.04
CA GLY A 522 -13.81 -13.82 9.78
C GLY A 522 -12.67 -14.49 9.01
N PHE A 523 -11.42 -14.44 9.51
CA PHE A 523 -10.28 -14.96 8.76
C PHE A 523 -10.42 -16.45 8.35
N PRO A 524 -10.97 -17.38 9.17
CA PRO A 524 -11.14 -18.76 8.74
C PRO A 524 -12.13 -18.89 7.56
N TRP A 525 -13.18 -18.07 7.57
CA TRP A 525 -14.15 -18.00 6.49
C TRP A 525 -13.51 -17.45 5.20
N LEU A 526 -12.76 -16.35 5.31
CA LEU A 526 -11.98 -15.76 4.21
C LEU A 526 -11.00 -16.77 3.61
N SER A 527 -10.27 -17.48 4.44
CA SER A 527 -9.33 -18.52 4.00
C SER A 527 -10.04 -19.60 3.18
N LYS A 528 -11.19 -20.10 3.67
CA LYS A 528 -11.93 -21.19 3.03
C LYS A 528 -12.68 -20.77 1.76
N HIS A 529 -13.32 -19.58 1.75
CA HIS A 529 -14.25 -19.18 0.70
C HIS A 529 -13.69 -18.18 -0.30
N VAL A 530 -12.56 -17.56 -0.01
CA VAL A 530 -11.91 -16.59 -0.91
C VAL A 530 -10.53 -17.07 -1.32
N LEU A 531 -9.64 -17.36 -0.36
CA LEU A 531 -8.25 -17.67 -0.70
C LEU A 531 -8.07 -19.09 -1.23
N LYS A 532 -8.83 -20.06 -0.72
CA LYS A 532 -8.79 -21.42 -1.28
C LYS A 532 -9.20 -21.46 -2.74
N PRO A 533 -10.34 -20.85 -3.17
CA PRO A 533 -10.65 -20.76 -4.60
C PRO A 533 -9.61 -19.97 -5.40
N LEU A 534 -9.07 -18.89 -4.85
CA LEU A 534 -8.05 -18.07 -5.49
C LEU A 534 -6.77 -18.88 -5.80
N THR A 535 -6.23 -19.58 -4.81
CA THR A 535 -5.02 -20.39 -5.00
C THR A 535 -5.30 -21.58 -5.90
N HIS A 536 -6.46 -22.20 -5.82
CA HIS A 536 -6.88 -23.27 -6.71
C HIS A 536 -7.01 -22.81 -8.17
N ASP A 537 -7.55 -21.59 -8.40
CA ASP A 537 -7.64 -21.00 -9.75
C ASP A 537 -6.25 -20.74 -10.36
N MET A 538 -5.28 -20.35 -9.54
CA MET A 538 -3.92 -20.04 -9.99
C MET A 538 -3.01 -21.27 -10.13
N TYR A 539 -3.11 -22.24 -9.23
CA TYR A 539 -2.16 -23.36 -9.11
C TYR A 539 -2.77 -24.74 -9.39
N GLY A 540 -4.10 -24.84 -9.53
CA GLY A 540 -4.81 -26.11 -9.71
C GLY A 540 -4.87 -27.00 -8.46
N THR A 541 -4.20 -26.61 -7.37
CA THR A 541 -4.11 -27.36 -6.12
C THR A 541 -4.50 -26.47 -4.94
N PHE A 542 -4.70 -27.05 -3.76
CA PHE A 542 -4.85 -26.30 -2.52
C PHE A 542 -4.14 -27.03 -1.38
N LYS A 543 -3.14 -26.39 -0.81
CA LYS A 543 -2.50 -26.82 0.42
C LYS A 543 -2.99 -25.99 1.60
N GLN A 544 -3.34 -26.66 2.67
CA GLN A 544 -3.80 -25.99 3.90
C GLN A 544 -2.61 -25.38 4.65
N VAL A 545 -2.46 -24.06 4.58
CA VAL A 545 -1.36 -23.33 5.21
C VAL A 545 -1.51 -23.29 6.74
N ILE A 546 -2.72 -23.03 7.23
CA ILE A 546 -3.01 -22.93 8.66
C ILE A 546 -3.84 -24.14 9.09
N SER A 547 -3.28 -24.96 9.99
CA SER A 547 -3.97 -26.10 10.57
C SER A 547 -5.04 -25.65 11.57
N TYR A 548 -5.99 -26.55 11.85
CA TYR A 548 -7.00 -26.33 12.90
C TYR A 548 -6.37 -26.06 14.28
N GLN A 549 -5.27 -26.74 14.58
CA GLN A 549 -4.51 -26.51 15.82
C GLN A 549 -3.96 -25.10 15.94
N ASN A 550 -3.42 -24.54 14.83
CA ASN A 550 -2.95 -23.15 14.79
C ASN A 550 -4.09 -22.16 15.04
N ILE A 551 -5.29 -22.43 14.51
CA ILE A 551 -6.49 -21.61 14.77
C ILE A 551 -6.85 -21.63 16.27
N ILE A 552 -6.81 -22.80 16.91
CA ILE A 552 -7.06 -22.92 18.35
C ILE A 552 -6.04 -22.10 19.15
N ILE A 553 -4.75 -22.22 18.83
CA ILE A 553 -3.68 -21.44 19.49
C ILE A 553 -3.95 -19.94 19.35
N MET A 554 -4.32 -19.49 18.19
CA MET A 554 -4.65 -18.07 17.94
C MET A 554 -5.86 -17.60 18.74
N ILE A 555 -6.91 -18.41 18.85
CA ILE A 555 -8.09 -18.12 19.69
C ILE A 555 -7.71 -18.05 21.16
N VAL A 556 -6.90 -18.99 21.65
CA VAL A 556 -6.42 -18.99 23.05
C VAL A 556 -5.60 -17.74 23.35
N LEU A 557 -4.71 -17.34 22.44
CA LEU A 557 -3.96 -16.09 22.57
C LEU A 557 -4.87 -14.86 22.60
N LEU A 558 -5.91 -14.84 21.73
CA LEU A 558 -6.90 -13.76 21.71
C LEU A 558 -7.64 -13.65 23.04
N VAL A 559 -8.12 -14.78 23.56
CA VAL A 559 -8.78 -14.83 24.86
C VAL A 559 -7.81 -14.38 25.97
N GLY A 560 -6.57 -14.85 25.97
CA GLY A 560 -5.56 -14.44 26.94
C GLY A 560 -5.28 -12.94 26.94
N ILE A 561 -5.12 -12.35 25.76
CA ILE A 561 -4.76 -10.92 25.62
C ILE A 561 -5.92 -9.98 25.94
N PHE A 562 -7.16 -10.34 25.60
CA PHE A 562 -8.31 -9.45 25.77
C PHE A 562 -9.19 -9.80 26.96
N VAL A 563 -9.53 -11.08 27.14
CA VAL A 563 -10.50 -11.48 28.16
C VAL A 563 -9.88 -11.43 29.56
N ILE A 564 -8.64 -11.90 29.73
CA ILE A 564 -7.99 -11.90 31.06
C ILE A 564 -7.82 -10.48 31.62
N PRO A 565 -7.27 -9.49 30.87
CA PRO A 565 -7.20 -8.12 31.37
C PRO A 565 -8.58 -7.49 31.63
N CYS A 566 -9.59 -7.77 30.78
CA CYS A 566 -10.95 -7.29 31.02
C CYS A 566 -11.54 -7.87 32.31
N ILE A 567 -11.39 -9.16 32.53
CA ILE A 567 -11.82 -9.82 33.78
C ILE A 567 -11.09 -9.20 34.97
N ASN A 568 -9.78 -9.07 34.90
CA ASN A 568 -8.98 -8.45 35.95
C ASN A 568 -9.47 -7.01 36.26
N TYR A 569 -9.70 -6.21 35.21
CA TYR A 569 -10.23 -4.85 35.38
C TYR A 569 -11.60 -4.84 36.10
N LEU A 570 -12.51 -5.76 35.74
CA LEU A 570 -13.83 -5.86 36.39
C LEU A 570 -13.72 -6.23 37.87
N PHE A 571 -12.80 -7.13 38.22
CA PHE A 571 -12.58 -7.55 39.61
C PHE A 571 -11.81 -6.49 40.43
N THR A 572 -10.92 -5.71 39.82
CA THR A 572 -10.10 -4.72 40.52
C THR A 572 -10.74 -3.32 40.57
N LYS A 573 -11.85 -3.09 39.86
CA LYS A 573 -12.55 -1.82 39.79
C LYS A 573 -12.94 -1.23 41.17
N ASN A 574 -13.13 -2.06 42.17
CA ASN A 574 -13.51 -1.67 43.54
C ASN A 574 -12.32 -1.55 44.50
N THR A 575 -11.09 -1.83 44.09
CA THR A 575 -9.93 -1.66 44.94
C THR A 575 -9.57 -0.17 44.96
N LYS A 576 -9.49 0.41 46.18
CA LYS A 576 -8.97 1.77 46.40
C LYS A 576 -7.46 1.76 46.16
N ALA A 577 -7.06 1.71 44.88
CA ALA A 577 -5.66 1.87 44.51
C ALA A 577 -5.20 3.27 44.92
N LYS A 578 -4.11 3.36 45.65
CA LYS A 578 -3.50 4.63 46.02
C LYS A 578 -2.79 5.16 44.78
N GLU A 579 -3.23 6.34 44.33
CA GLU A 579 -2.49 7.05 43.27
C GLU A 579 -1.16 7.51 43.84
N VAL A 580 -0.07 7.10 43.25
CA VAL A 580 1.28 7.52 43.59
C VAL A 580 1.89 8.25 42.41
N ILE A 581 2.70 9.27 42.71
CA ILE A 581 3.41 10.01 41.67
C ILE A 581 4.49 9.12 41.05
N THR A 582 4.70 9.26 39.74
CA THR A 582 5.69 8.49 39.00
C THR A 582 7.10 8.75 39.53
N TYR A 583 7.87 7.68 39.77
CA TYR A 583 9.29 7.80 40.14
C TYR A 583 10.11 8.29 38.95
N MET A 584 10.80 9.41 39.10
CA MET A 584 11.52 10.12 38.03
C MET A 584 13.04 10.13 38.19
N GLY A 585 13.59 9.28 39.06
CA GLY A 585 15.02 9.17 39.27
C GLY A 585 15.62 10.28 40.15
N GLY A 586 14.81 11.14 40.79
CA GLY A 586 15.19 12.22 41.68
C GLY A 586 14.13 12.52 42.71
N ALA A 587 14.34 13.56 43.54
CA ALA A 587 13.32 14.03 44.48
C ALA A 587 12.12 14.61 43.70
N ASN A 588 10.92 14.25 44.13
CA ASN A 588 9.70 14.67 43.44
C ASN A 588 9.44 16.15 43.65
N ALA A 589 9.13 16.87 42.57
CA ALA A 589 8.77 18.30 42.63
C ALA A 589 7.28 18.56 42.97
N GLY A 590 6.49 17.50 43.22
CA GLY A 590 5.07 17.60 43.51
C GLY A 590 4.16 17.43 42.30
N ASP A 591 4.73 17.25 41.12
CA ASP A 591 4.03 16.97 39.86
C ASP A 591 4.60 15.72 39.19
N ASN A 592 4.02 15.32 38.03
CA ASN A 592 4.49 14.15 37.24
C ASN A 592 5.47 14.53 36.13
N PHE A 593 6.02 15.73 36.12
CA PHE A 593 6.78 16.30 35.01
C PHE A 593 8.15 16.79 35.41
N ASN A 594 8.31 17.28 36.66
CA ASN A 594 9.54 17.83 37.15
C ASN A 594 10.13 16.99 38.28
N PHE A 595 11.44 16.91 38.33
CA PHE A 595 12.19 16.36 39.45
C PHE A 595 13.21 17.37 39.97
N ILE A 596 13.49 17.31 41.25
CA ILE A 596 14.53 18.14 41.85
C ILE A 596 15.89 17.47 41.63
N SER A 597 16.78 18.16 40.92
CA SER A 597 18.12 17.67 40.62
C SER A 597 19.00 17.64 41.88
N SER A 598 20.19 17.05 41.80
CA SER A 598 21.18 17.05 42.88
C SER A 598 21.64 18.45 43.27
N THR A 599 21.42 19.47 42.43
CA THR A 599 21.71 20.87 42.69
C THR A 599 20.54 21.64 43.36
N GLY A 600 19.40 20.96 43.58
CA GLY A 600 18.20 21.57 44.18
C GLY A 600 17.29 22.27 43.19
N ASP A 601 17.64 22.34 41.90
CA ASP A 601 16.83 22.99 40.88
C ASP A 601 15.79 22.02 40.31
N PRO A 602 14.53 22.49 40.06
CA PRO A 602 13.55 21.68 39.35
C PRO A 602 13.98 21.52 37.88
N LYS A 603 14.04 20.28 37.41
CA LYS A 603 14.30 19.93 36.00
C LYS A 603 13.14 19.15 35.44
N GLU A 604 12.74 19.52 34.23
CA GLU A 604 11.73 18.78 33.48
C GLU A 604 12.27 17.40 33.09
N MET A 605 11.46 16.37 33.33
CA MET A 605 11.76 15.03 32.92
C MET A 605 11.53 14.89 31.43
N HIS A 606 12.58 14.63 30.68
CA HIS A 606 12.48 14.36 29.25
C HIS A 606 12.69 12.86 28.98
N ILE A 607 11.59 12.16 28.64
CA ILE A 607 11.62 10.76 28.23
C ILE A 607 11.57 10.71 26.72
N ALA A 608 12.74 10.53 26.10
CA ALA A 608 12.83 10.29 24.66
C ALA A 608 12.92 8.78 24.38
N ASN A 609 12.36 8.34 23.25
CA ASN A 609 12.58 6.99 22.77
C ASN A 609 14.00 6.80 22.23
N PHE A 610 14.47 5.56 22.26
CA PHE A 610 15.74 5.21 21.65
C PHE A 610 15.57 4.93 20.15
N TYR A 611 16.24 5.70 19.33
CA TYR A 611 16.08 5.66 17.87
C TYR A 611 17.15 4.85 17.15
N MET A 612 18.21 4.41 17.81
CA MET A 612 19.32 3.64 17.22
C MET A 612 19.92 4.29 15.96
N GLU A 613 19.86 5.62 15.85
CA GLU A 613 20.26 6.35 14.64
C GLU A 613 21.76 6.14 14.30
N GLU A 614 22.60 5.99 15.34
CA GLU A 614 24.02 5.73 15.17
C GLU A 614 24.32 4.40 14.46
N PHE A 615 23.42 3.40 14.57
CA PHE A 615 23.59 2.07 14.01
C PHE A 615 22.78 1.86 12.73
N LEU A 616 21.50 2.25 12.76
CA LEU A 616 20.51 1.93 11.74
C LEU A 616 20.05 3.16 10.94
N GLY A 617 20.65 4.34 11.16
CA GLY A 617 20.22 5.61 10.56
C GLY A 617 20.25 5.61 9.03
N GLU A 618 19.41 6.46 8.43
CA GLU A 618 19.27 6.63 6.98
C GLU A 618 20.63 6.84 6.30
N LYS A 619 21.51 7.65 6.90
CA LYS A 619 22.86 7.93 6.35
C LYS A 619 23.73 6.67 6.22
N LYS A 620 23.50 5.65 7.05
CA LYS A 620 24.30 4.41 7.05
C LYS A 620 23.68 3.29 6.24
N LEU A 621 22.36 3.13 6.28
CA LEU A 621 21.69 1.99 5.66
C LEU A 621 21.08 2.30 4.28
N PHE A 622 20.64 3.53 4.01
CA PHE A 622 19.87 3.82 2.80
C PHE A 622 20.71 3.69 1.52
N THR A 623 21.92 4.27 1.50
CA THR A 623 22.80 4.19 0.34
C THR A 623 23.31 2.75 0.07
N PRO A 624 23.84 2.00 1.05
CA PRO A 624 24.18 0.59 0.85
C PRO A 624 22.98 -0.25 0.37
N ALA A 625 21.78 0.01 0.88
CA ALA A 625 20.59 -0.72 0.45
C ALA A 625 20.25 -0.46 -1.02
N ILE A 626 20.38 0.78 -1.49
CA ILE A 626 20.22 1.10 -2.92
C ILE A 626 21.25 0.35 -3.75
N VAL A 627 22.52 0.36 -3.36
CA VAL A 627 23.60 -0.29 -4.11
C VAL A 627 23.39 -1.80 -4.19
N ILE A 628 23.12 -2.46 -3.06
CA ILE A 628 22.91 -3.92 -3.01
C ILE A 628 21.69 -4.32 -3.85
N SER A 629 20.57 -3.63 -3.68
CA SER A 629 19.34 -3.96 -4.41
C SER A 629 19.47 -3.69 -5.92
N SER A 630 20.15 -2.59 -6.31
CA SER A 630 20.44 -2.32 -7.72
C SER A 630 21.34 -3.39 -8.32
N PHE A 631 22.37 -3.83 -7.58
CA PHE A 631 23.25 -4.91 -8.02
C PHE A 631 22.47 -6.21 -8.24
N ILE A 632 21.59 -6.60 -7.30
CA ILE A 632 20.76 -7.79 -7.45
C ILE A 632 19.89 -7.70 -8.72
N ILE A 633 19.17 -6.59 -8.92
CA ILE A 633 18.31 -6.40 -10.11
C ILE A 633 19.14 -6.50 -11.39
N ILE A 634 20.25 -5.79 -11.47
CA ILE A 634 21.10 -5.76 -12.68
C ILE A 634 21.66 -7.15 -13.00
N VAL A 635 22.19 -7.86 -12.01
CA VAL A 635 22.75 -9.21 -12.22
C VAL A 635 21.71 -10.17 -12.76
N TYR A 636 20.53 -10.24 -12.13
CA TYR A 636 19.47 -11.15 -12.58
C TYR A 636 18.88 -10.75 -13.94
N LEU A 637 18.72 -9.45 -14.22
CA LEU A 637 18.28 -8.99 -15.54
C LEU A 637 19.31 -9.33 -16.62
N ILE A 638 20.61 -9.19 -16.36
CA ILE A 638 21.66 -9.58 -17.30
C ILE A 638 21.61 -11.07 -17.57
N ILE A 639 21.38 -11.92 -16.55
CA ILE A 639 21.26 -13.38 -16.74
C ILE A 639 20.06 -13.69 -17.64
N VAL A 640 18.90 -13.10 -17.39
CA VAL A 640 17.70 -13.35 -18.18
C VAL A 640 17.85 -12.81 -19.62
N ILE A 641 18.37 -11.61 -19.80
CA ILE A 641 18.60 -11.01 -21.13
C ILE A 641 19.67 -11.80 -21.89
N GLY A 642 20.82 -12.08 -21.26
CA GLY A 642 21.93 -12.81 -21.89
C GLY A 642 21.57 -14.25 -22.27
N GLY A 643 20.66 -14.90 -21.53
CA GLY A 643 20.15 -16.22 -21.90
C GLY A 643 18.99 -16.20 -22.91
N SER A 644 18.47 -15.01 -23.26
CA SER A 644 17.37 -14.84 -24.22
C SER A 644 17.86 -14.70 -25.67
N PHE A 645 19.11 -14.33 -25.87
CA PHE A 645 19.78 -14.13 -27.15
C PHE A 645 21.01 -15.04 -27.27
#